data_afa8589105ffef5e514162cb572cd4c5
#
_entry.id   afa8589105ffef5e514162cb572cd4c5
#
_cell.length_a   1.000
_cell.length_b   1.000
_cell.length_c   1.000
_cell.angle_alpha   90.00
_cell.angle_beta   90.00
_cell.angle_gamma   90.00
#
_symmetry.space_group_name_H-M   'P 1'
#
loop_
_entity.id
_entity.type
_entity.pdbx_description
1 polymer ?
#
loop_
_entity_poly.entity_id
_entity_poly.type
_entity_poly.pdbx_seq_one_letter_code
_entity_poly.pdbx_strand_id
1 'polypeptide(L)'
;MREINRVVMKKDALQLMTGKPAYTEDLAPEGCLIVKALRSPHARAIVRHVDTKAALTVPGIECILTAEDVPKTRFTIAGQTYPELSPYDRLILDRQIRYVGDPVALVAGRDAACVDKAMRMIKVEYDIQEPLLDFRQAVDNPIVVHPEDDWNPRVPVGGDNRRNIIAQAEEDWGDVDTAFQKSDVVIDRIYHTKQVQQSMMETFRAYTYLDEFGRLVIVSSTQVPFHVRRIVATALEIPKSKIRVVKPRIGGGFGAKQTVVMECYPALITMRTGKRAYMAYTREEAMTVSSPRHEADVHVRLGASRDGIIQVISVESLWNGGAYGDHSPTTVTLSGHKSIPLYNRFSAFRFRYTAVYTNTIAAGAYRGYGATQGIFALESAVNELADRLHMDPGALRLQNIVQQGEMMPAYFNETALSCNLGECLKRVQAMIGWEHVYPRHVLPDGKIRAAGLALAMQGSSISNVDVASATIKVNDDGFYTLSIGATDMGTGCDTILAQIAAECLNCSVDEIVTRGVDTDTSPYDSGSYASSTTYLTGMAVVKTCRSLIQKIKEKAALMLDCDDPSNLEFTGDAVTDPASGRRVTRQDLGNAAMITNDIALEATETHYSPTSPPPYMAAAAVVDVDLETGHIDLVDYAAVVDCGTVINPALARVQTEGGLVQGLGMTLMENVQFDSLGRIQNNSFMQYRVPSRMDIGKIRVEFAPSYEPNGPFGAKSIGEIVINTPAPAIAEAVYQATEIRFTELPITAEKVYLGLKDKK
;
A
#
# COMPACT_ATOMS: atom_id res chain seq x y z
N MET A 1 1.26 -5.88 -30.52
CA MET A 1 0.59 -5.01 -29.55
C MET A 1 0.68 -3.57 -30.07
N ARG A 2 -0.45 -2.85 -30.04
CA ARG A 2 -0.56 -1.49 -30.58
C ARG A 2 -0.46 -0.43 -29.47
N GLU A 3 -1.10 -0.68 -28.34
CA GLU A 3 -1.22 0.25 -27.22
C GLU A 3 -0.43 -0.22 -25.98
N ILE A 4 -0.12 -1.50 -25.87
CA ILE A 4 0.68 -2.06 -24.77
C ILE A 4 2.18 -1.83 -25.02
N ASN A 5 2.91 -1.56 -23.95
CA ASN A 5 4.33 -1.19 -23.96
C ASN A 5 4.60 0.13 -24.71
N ARG A 6 3.63 1.03 -24.71
CA ARG A 6 3.69 2.35 -25.29
C ARG A 6 3.60 3.43 -24.23
N VAL A 7 4.37 4.49 -24.38
CA VAL A 7 4.25 5.68 -23.53
C VAL A 7 3.01 6.46 -23.95
N VAL A 8 2.02 6.48 -23.05
CA VAL A 8 0.82 7.29 -23.17
C VAL A 8 0.78 8.25 -21.98
N MET A 9 0.50 9.53 -22.26
CA MET A 9 0.35 10.55 -21.21
C MET A 9 -0.87 10.24 -20.36
N LYS A 10 -0.78 10.49 -19.02
CA LYS A 10 -1.95 10.35 -18.14
C LYS A 10 -3.14 11.12 -18.68
N LYS A 11 -4.31 10.48 -18.71
CA LYS A 11 -5.53 11.07 -19.29
C LYS A 11 -5.97 12.39 -18.63
N ASP A 12 -5.59 12.60 -17.38
CA ASP A 12 -5.90 13.80 -16.58
C ASP A 12 -4.68 14.76 -16.44
N ALA A 13 -3.55 14.46 -17.06
CA ALA A 13 -2.31 15.22 -16.85
C ALA A 13 -2.46 16.72 -17.15
N LEU A 14 -3.07 17.07 -18.28
CA LEU A 14 -3.24 18.46 -18.69
C LEU A 14 -4.13 19.23 -17.71
N GLN A 15 -5.25 18.64 -17.29
CA GLN A 15 -6.19 19.24 -16.36
C GLN A 15 -5.52 19.49 -15.00
N LEU A 16 -4.79 18.52 -14.47
CA LEU A 16 -4.08 18.67 -13.19
C LEU A 16 -2.96 19.70 -13.29
N MET A 17 -2.18 19.70 -14.36
CA MET A 17 -1.10 20.67 -14.57
C MET A 17 -1.60 22.11 -14.76
N THR A 18 -2.80 22.29 -15.27
CA THR A 18 -3.43 23.61 -15.43
C THR A 18 -4.27 24.05 -14.24
N GLY A 19 -4.22 23.30 -13.12
CA GLY A 19 -4.89 23.66 -11.87
C GLY A 19 -6.43 23.54 -11.90
N LYS A 20 -6.98 22.62 -12.70
CA LYS A 20 -8.42 22.35 -12.68
C LYS A 20 -8.82 21.70 -11.35
N PRO A 21 -9.92 22.13 -10.71
CA PRO A 21 -10.42 21.51 -9.49
C PRO A 21 -10.65 20.01 -9.67
N ALA A 22 -10.04 19.20 -8.82
CA ALA A 22 -10.09 17.75 -8.96
C ALA A 22 -10.03 16.99 -7.64
N TYR A 23 -9.49 17.59 -6.60
CA TYR A 23 -9.30 16.98 -5.28
C TYR A 23 -10.48 17.21 -4.35
N THR A 24 -10.58 16.47 -3.27
CA THR A 24 -11.71 16.53 -2.33
C THR A 24 -11.98 17.95 -1.82
N GLU A 25 -10.93 18.72 -1.51
CA GLU A 25 -11.06 20.10 -1.04
C GLU A 25 -11.61 21.04 -2.11
N ASP A 26 -11.14 20.88 -3.36
CA ASP A 26 -11.61 21.69 -4.49
C ASP A 26 -13.10 21.52 -4.78
N LEU A 27 -13.62 20.33 -4.47
CA LEU A 27 -15.00 19.95 -4.77
C LEU A 27 -15.95 20.13 -3.57
N ALA A 28 -15.41 20.43 -2.38
CA ALA A 28 -16.24 20.65 -1.20
C ALA A 28 -17.12 21.88 -1.38
N PRO A 29 -18.47 21.77 -1.27
CA PRO A 29 -19.35 22.91 -1.45
C PRO A 29 -19.15 23.97 -0.38
N GLU A 30 -19.37 25.24 -0.75
CA GLU A 30 -19.41 26.33 0.23
C GLU A 30 -20.52 26.10 1.26
N GLY A 31 -20.29 26.59 2.51
CA GLY A 31 -21.27 26.48 3.58
C GLY A 31 -21.33 25.12 4.28
N CYS A 32 -20.36 24.21 4.02
CA CYS A 32 -20.20 23.03 4.85
C CYS A 32 -19.87 23.39 6.29
N LEU A 33 -20.45 22.68 7.25
CA LEU A 33 -19.96 22.71 8.64
C LEU A 33 -18.51 22.20 8.67
N ILE A 34 -17.64 22.96 9.31
CA ILE A 34 -16.28 22.52 9.57
C ILE A 34 -16.29 21.61 10.79
N VAL A 35 -15.74 20.40 10.62
CA VAL A 35 -15.65 19.38 11.68
C VAL A 35 -14.21 19.24 12.13
N LYS A 36 -13.98 19.29 13.44
CA LYS A 36 -12.68 18.97 14.07
C LYS A 36 -12.87 18.02 15.24
N ALA A 37 -11.86 17.22 15.53
CA ALA A 37 -11.84 16.36 16.70
C ALA A 37 -10.99 16.97 17.82
N LEU A 38 -11.57 17.13 19.02
CA LEU A 38 -10.81 17.38 20.22
C LEU A 38 -10.10 16.08 20.60
N ARG A 39 -8.78 16.14 20.75
CA ARG A 39 -7.93 14.97 20.94
C ARG A 39 -7.29 14.94 22.33
N SER A 40 -7.09 13.73 22.84
CA SER A 40 -6.42 13.54 24.13
C SER A 40 -4.93 13.89 24.05
N PRO A 41 -4.39 14.64 25.05
CA PRO A 41 -2.97 14.85 25.21
C PRO A 41 -2.26 13.71 25.97
N HIS A 42 -3.01 12.66 26.39
CA HIS A 42 -2.51 11.56 27.21
C HIS A 42 -2.48 10.26 26.40
N ALA A 43 -1.45 9.46 26.62
CA ALA A 43 -1.29 8.17 25.97
C ALA A 43 -2.24 7.10 26.55
N ARG A 44 -2.56 7.19 27.86
CA ARG A 44 -3.51 6.31 28.52
C ARG A 44 -4.26 7.07 29.59
N ALA A 45 -5.58 7.08 29.50
CA ALA A 45 -6.44 7.74 30.46
C ALA A 45 -7.89 7.25 30.36
N ILE A 46 -8.70 7.55 31.36
CA ILE A 46 -10.17 7.41 31.31
C ILE A 46 -10.76 8.83 31.34
N VAL A 47 -11.59 9.16 30.34
CA VAL A 47 -12.37 10.40 30.33
C VAL A 47 -13.50 10.27 31.34
N ARG A 48 -13.41 11.02 32.45
CA ARG A 48 -14.44 11.01 33.51
C ARG A 48 -15.60 11.92 33.14
N HIS A 49 -15.29 13.10 32.61
CA HIS A 49 -16.31 14.10 32.23
C HIS A 49 -15.81 15.01 31.12
N VAL A 50 -16.72 15.41 30.21
CA VAL A 50 -16.49 16.41 29.18
C VAL A 50 -17.53 17.53 29.34
N ASP A 51 -17.08 18.71 29.82
CA ASP A 51 -17.96 19.89 29.95
C ASP A 51 -17.92 20.69 28.62
N THR A 52 -19.03 20.66 27.90
CA THR A 52 -19.22 21.34 26.62
C THR A 52 -20.07 22.61 26.73
N LYS A 53 -20.63 22.90 27.90
CA LYS A 53 -21.63 23.99 28.09
C LYS A 53 -21.16 25.34 27.59
N ALA A 54 -19.95 25.75 27.99
CA ALA A 54 -19.39 27.02 27.55
C ALA A 54 -19.07 27.02 26.04
N ALA A 55 -18.58 25.91 25.49
CA ALA A 55 -18.25 25.78 24.09
C ALA A 55 -19.51 25.87 23.18
N LEU A 56 -20.63 25.32 23.62
CA LEU A 56 -21.92 25.40 22.90
C LEU A 56 -22.46 26.83 22.79
N THR A 57 -22.03 27.78 23.66
CA THR A 57 -22.45 29.19 23.56
C THR A 57 -21.68 29.98 22.50
N VAL A 58 -20.65 29.43 21.89
CA VAL A 58 -19.86 30.11 20.86
C VAL A 58 -20.72 30.30 19.60
N PRO A 59 -20.91 31.54 19.13
CA PRO A 59 -21.72 31.80 17.94
C PRO A 59 -21.16 31.06 16.70
N GLY A 60 -22.01 30.32 16.02
CA GLY A 60 -21.64 29.55 14.82
C GLY A 60 -21.34 28.07 15.11
N ILE A 61 -21.32 27.63 16.36
CA ILE A 61 -21.30 26.20 16.69
C ILE A 61 -22.65 25.57 16.43
N GLU A 62 -22.65 24.44 15.73
CA GLU A 62 -23.84 23.68 15.41
C GLU A 62 -24.09 22.54 16.40
N CYS A 63 -23.06 21.75 16.68
CA CYS A 63 -23.12 20.69 17.68
C CYS A 63 -21.72 20.30 18.18
N ILE A 64 -21.70 19.69 19.37
CA ILE A 64 -20.54 19.04 19.96
C ILE A 64 -20.99 17.65 20.38
N LEU A 65 -20.31 16.60 19.90
CA LEU A 65 -20.61 15.21 20.21
C LEU A 65 -19.48 14.62 21.05
N THR A 66 -19.88 13.89 22.09
CA THR A 66 -18.98 13.16 22.99
C THR A 66 -19.22 11.65 22.86
N ALA A 67 -18.51 10.85 23.64
CA ALA A 67 -18.71 9.41 23.68
C ALA A 67 -20.15 9.02 24.03
N GLU A 68 -20.94 9.87 24.68
CA GLU A 68 -22.35 9.61 25.02
C GLU A 68 -23.31 9.78 23.85
N ASP A 69 -22.91 10.50 22.81
CA ASP A 69 -23.75 10.92 21.69
C ASP A 69 -23.61 10.05 20.44
N VAL A 70 -22.72 9.06 20.47
CA VAL A 70 -22.33 8.25 19.31
C VAL A 70 -22.70 6.78 19.49
N PRO A 71 -22.86 6.00 18.38
CA PRO A 71 -23.05 4.56 18.44
C PRO A 71 -21.94 3.84 19.22
N LYS A 72 -22.29 2.70 19.82
CA LYS A 72 -21.39 1.91 20.66
C LYS A 72 -20.90 0.62 20.00
N THR A 73 -21.26 0.39 18.76
CA THR A 73 -20.78 -0.77 18.00
C THR A 73 -19.30 -0.65 17.70
N ARG A 74 -18.53 -1.67 18.10
CA ARG A 74 -17.11 -1.76 17.75
C ARG A 74 -16.93 -2.06 16.27
N PHE A 75 -15.94 -1.44 15.68
CA PHE A 75 -15.56 -1.61 14.29
C PHE A 75 -14.03 -1.58 14.12
N THR A 76 -13.56 -1.85 12.92
CA THR A 76 -12.17 -1.63 12.51
C THR A 76 -12.13 -0.64 11.35
N ILE A 77 -11.04 0.10 11.22
CA ILE A 77 -10.82 1.00 10.09
C ILE A 77 -9.98 0.37 8.97
N ALA A 78 -9.63 -0.92 9.09
CA ALA A 78 -8.88 -1.66 8.08
C ALA A 78 -9.70 -1.85 6.80
N GLY A 79 -9.38 -1.11 5.75
CA GLY A 79 -10.07 -1.17 4.45
C GLY A 79 -9.58 -2.33 3.59
N GLN A 80 -9.73 -3.57 4.04
CA GLN A 80 -9.27 -4.77 3.35
C GLN A 80 -10.13 -5.98 3.74
N THR A 81 -10.44 -6.86 2.79
CA THR A 81 -11.23 -8.09 2.97
C THR A 81 -12.65 -7.88 3.52
N TYR A 82 -13.42 -8.94 3.69
CA TYR A 82 -14.66 -8.98 4.48
C TYR A 82 -15.01 -10.44 4.86
N PRO A 83 -15.19 -10.75 6.15
CA PRO A 83 -14.89 -9.86 7.28
C PRO A 83 -13.43 -9.41 7.28
N GLU A 84 -13.17 -8.24 7.87
CA GLU A 84 -11.81 -7.71 7.98
C GLU A 84 -10.95 -8.64 8.84
N LEU A 85 -9.74 -8.94 8.35
CA LEU A 85 -8.69 -9.67 9.11
C LEU A 85 -8.07 -8.70 10.14
N SER A 86 -8.88 -8.26 11.08
CA SER A 86 -8.52 -7.27 12.09
C SER A 86 -9.45 -7.39 13.28
N PRO A 87 -8.98 -7.17 14.51
CA PRO A 87 -9.88 -7.01 15.66
C PRO A 87 -10.82 -5.82 15.45
N TYR A 88 -12.06 -5.99 15.90
CA TYR A 88 -13.06 -4.92 15.99
C TYR A 88 -12.92 -4.28 17.38
N ASP A 89 -11.96 -3.37 17.48
CA ASP A 89 -11.48 -2.82 18.77
C ASP A 89 -11.71 -1.32 18.93
N ARG A 90 -12.24 -0.62 17.88
CA ARG A 90 -12.53 0.82 17.90
C ARG A 90 -14.00 1.12 18.18
N LEU A 91 -14.22 2.28 18.85
CA LEU A 91 -15.47 3.04 18.84
C LEU A 91 -15.26 4.36 18.10
N ILE A 92 -16.35 5.02 17.67
CA ILE A 92 -16.24 6.35 17.02
C ILE A 92 -15.61 7.36 18.00
N LEU A 93 -16.11 7.39 19.23
CA LEU A 93 -15.53 8.08 20.38
C LEU A 93 -15.59 7.15 21.59
N ASP A 94 -14.51 7.08 22.36
CA ASP A 94 -14.41 6.24 23.54
C ASP A 94 -14.06 7.08 24.78
N ARG A 95 -14.50 6.63 25.96
CA ARG A 95 -14.01 7.16 27.24
C ARG A 95 -12.60 6.66 27.56
N GLN A 96 -12.23 5.49 27.04
CA GLN A 96 -10.91 4.92 27.21
C GLN A 96 -9.94 5.47 26.18
N ILE A 97 -8.99 6.27 26.61
CA ILE A 97 -7.90 6.81 25.80
C ILE A 97 -6.77 5.79 25.74
N ARG A 98 -6.30 5.49 24.53
CA ARG A 98 -5.27 4.48 24.29
C ARG A 98 -3.99 5.01 23.66
N TYR A 99 -4.01 6.23 23.09
CA TYR A 99 -2.79 6.90 22.61
C TYR A 99 -2.96 8.42 22.62
N VAL A 100 -1.84 9.16 22.53
CA VAL A 100 -1.87 10.62 22.36
C VAL A 100 -2.45 10.96 20.98
N GLY A 101 -3.63 11.55 20.98
CA GLY A 101 -4.36 11.86 19.73
C GLY A 101 -5.70 11.14 19.58
N ASP A 102 -6.06 10.22 20.48
CA ASP A 102 -7.39 9.61 20.50
C ASP A 102 -8.49 10.69 20.58
N PRO A 103 -9.57 10.58 19.77
CA PRO A 103 -10.62 11.58 19.75
C PRO A 103 -11.50 11.49 20.99
N VAL A 104 -11.71 12.65 21.65
CA VAL A 104 -12.55 12.80 22.86
C VAL A 104 -13.91 13.39 22.54
N ALA A 105 -13.95 14.34 21.60
CA ALA A 105 -15.18 14.99 21.16
C ALA A 105 -15.07 15.42 19.70
N LEU A 106 -16.21 15.49 19.00
CA LEU A 106 -16.33 16.10 17.68
C LEU A 106 -17.00 17.45 17.82
N VAL A 107 -16.42 18.48 17.22
CA VAL A 107 -16.96 19.84 17.22
C VAL A 107 -17.26 20.25 15.79
N ALA A 108 -18.51 20.67 15.52
CA ALA A 108 -18.96 21.12 14.22
C ALA A 108 -19.50 22.54 14.30
N GLY A 109 -19.07 23.39 13.38
CA GLY A 109 -19.49 24.79 13.34
C GLY A 109 -19.37 25.40 11.95
N ARG A 110 -19.86 26.63 11.81
CA ARG A 110 -19.94 27.39 10.56
C ARG A 110 -18.58 27.60 9.88
N ASP A 111 -17.54 27.79 10.67
CA ASP A 111 -16.17 28.07 10.19
C ASP A 111 -15.12 27.55 11.18
N ALA A 112 -13.86 27.48 10.72
CA ALA A 112 -12.76 26.98 11.53
C ALA A 112 -12.51 27.83 12.80
N ALA A 113 -12.71 29.15 12.72
CA ALA A 113 -12.45 30.06 13.84
C ALA A 113 -13.42 29.81 15.00
N CYS A 114 -14.71 29.63 14.73
CA CYS A 114 -15.68 29.32 15.78
C CYS A 114 -15.43 27.92 16.37
N VAL A 115 -15.07 26.92 15.54
CA VAL A 115 -14.74 25.58 16.00
C VAL A 115 -13.51 25.60 16.91
N ASP A 116 -12.43 26.28 16.51
CA ASP A 116 -11.20 26.38 17.29
C ASP A 116 -11.42 27.12 18.62
N LYS A 117 -12.27 28.16 18.62
CA LYS A 117 -12.67 28.84 19.83
C LYS A 117 -13.43 27.91 20.78
N ALA A 118 -14.41 27.16 20.25
CA ALA A 118 -15.19 26.24 21.06
C ALA A 118 -14.32 25.11 21.63
N MET A 119 -13.43 24.52 20.84
CA MET A 119 -12.51 23.47 21.29
C MET A 119 -11.67 23.90 22.48
N ARG A 120 -11.18 25.17 22.51
CA ARG A 120 -10.44 25.71 23.66
C ARG A 120 -11.29 25.93 24.92
N MET A 121 -12.61 25.95 24.77
CA MET A 121 -13.53 26.15 25.92
C MET A 121 -14.08 24.83 26.47
N ILE A 122 -13.88 23.72 25.78
CA ILE A 122 -14.23 22.40 26.30
C ILE A 122 -13.25 22.03 27.42
N LYS A 123 -13.80 21.57 28.54
CA LYS A 123 -13.00 21.08 29.67
C LYS A 123 -13.16 19.58 29.77
N VAL A 124 -12.05 18.86 29.84
CA VAL A 124 -12.04 17.40 29.97
C VAL A 124 -11.36 17.00 31.27
N GLU A 125 -12.03 16.18 32.05
CA GLU A 125 -11.50 15.57 33.26
C GLU A 125 -10.98 14.17 32.94
N TYR A 126 -9.67 13.98 33.12
CA TYR A 126 -8.99 12.71 32.86
C TYR A 126 -8.57 12.02 34.16
N ASP A 127 -8.75 10.71 34.21
CA ASP A 127 -8.06 9.82 35.13
C ASP A 127 -6.86 9.24 34.38
N ILE A 128 -5.70 9.87 34.58
CA ILE A 128 -4.47 9.57 33.84
C ILE A 128 -3.84 8.29 34.39
N GLN A 129 -3.44 7.40 33.51
CA GLN A 129 -2.86 6.09 33.84
C GLN A 129 -1.46 5.94 33.19
N GLU A 130 -0.67 5.04 33.77
CA GLU A 130 0.64 4.68 33.21
C GLU A 130 0.49 4.01 31.85
N PRO A 131 1.16 4.49 30.76
CA PRO A 131 1.06 3.89 29.44
C PRO A 131 2.10 2.79 29.22
N LEU A 132 1.77 1.82 28.38
CA LEU A 132 2.67 0.82 27.83
C LEU A 132 3.19 1.30 26.47
N LEU A 133 4.43 1.79 26.41
CA LEU A 133 5.02 2.38 25.20
C LEU A 133 6.01 1.46 24.48
N ASP A 134 6.72 0.58 25.21
CA ASP A 134 7.68 -0.34 24.63
C ASP A 134 6.99 -1.65 24.22
N PHE A 135 6.91 -1.90 22.93
CA PHE A 135 6.27 -3.09 22.37
C PHE A 135 6.98 -4.41 22.74
N ARG A 136 8.28 -4.36 23.08
CA ARG A 136 9.03 -5.53 23.51
C ARG A 136 8.59 -6.06 24.86
N GLN A 137 7.95 -5.20 25.65
CA GLN A 137 7.40 -5.53 26.97
C GLN A 137 5.89 -5.78 26.95
N ALA A 138 5.25 -5.80 25.79
CA ALA A 138 3.80 -5.79 25.70
C ALA A 138 3.15 -7.14 25.99
N VAL A 139 3.77 -8.24 25.53
CA VAL A 139 3.19 -9.59 25.76
C VAL A 139 3.18 -9.88 27.25
N ASP A 140 2.00 -10.30 27.73
CA ASP A 140 1.75 -10.65 29.14
C ASP A 140 2.05 -9.51 30.14
N ASN A 141 2.07 -8.26 29.68
CA ASN A 141 2.26 -7.09 30.54
C ASN A 141 1.01 -6.88 31.42
N PRO A 142 1.17 -6.49 32.70
CA PRO A 142 0.03 -6.20 33.58
C PRO A 142 -0.81 -5.00 33.10
N ILE A 143 -0.24 -4.10 32.28
CA ILE A 143 -0.98 -3.04 31.60
C ILE A 143 -1.63 -3.62 30.33
N VAL A 144 -2.95 -3.86 30.41
CA VAL A 144 -3.75 -4.34 29.27
C VAL A 144 -4.32 -3.13 28.53
N VAL A 145 -4.05 -3.03 27.22
CA VAL A 145 -4.50 -1.91 26.39
C VAL A 145 -5.98 -2.02 26.03
N HIS A 146 -6.46 -3.24 25.78
CA HIS A 146 -7.85 -3.59 25.49
C HIS A 146 -8.43 -4.53 26.54
N PRO A 147 -8.85 -4.03 27.72
CA PRO A 147 -9.39 -4.87 28.79
C PRO A 147 -10.86 -5.28 28.61
N GLU A 148 -11.54 -4.75 27.59
CA GLU A 148 -12.97 -4.94 27.36
C GLU A 148 -13.31 -6.37 26.90
N ASP A 149 -14.46 -6.88 27.36
CA ASP A 149 -14.93 -8.25 27.05
C ASP A 149 -15.59 -8.35 25.65
N ASP A 150 -15.98 -7.22 25.07
CA ASP A 150 -16.58 -7.13 23.73
C ASP A 150 -15.56 -6.97 22.60
N TRP A 151 -14.24 -7.03 22.92
CA TRP A 151 -13.19 -7.15 21.92
C TRP A 151 -13.38 -8.45 21.11
N ASN A 152 -13.38 -8.35 19.78
CA ASN A 152 -13.70 -9.50 18.94
C ASN A 152 -13.00 -9.43 17.57
N PRO A 153 -12.10 -10.36 17.23
CA PRO A 153 -11.68 -10.62 15.87
C PRO A 153 -12.73 -11.49 15.18
N ARG A 154 -13.46 -10.98 14.22
CA ARG A 154 -14.46 -11.74 13.46
C ARG A 154 -13.88 -12.89 12.64
N VAL A 155 -12.57 -12.84 12.39
CA VAL A 155 -11.78 -13.88 11.76
C VAL A 155 -10.65 -14.25 12.71
N PRO A 156 -10.35 -15.54 12.93
CA PRO A 156 -9.23 -15.96 13.76
C PRO A 156 -7.91 -15.41 13.21
N VAL A 157 -7.23 -14.58 14.00
CA VAL A 157 -5.91 -13.99 13.69
C VAL A 157 -4.86 -14.35 14.75
N GLY A 158 -5.20 -15.26 15.68
CA GLY A 158 -4.32 -15.63 16.79
C GLY A 158 -4.19 -14.54 17.87
N GLY A 159 -5.14 -13.58 17.90
CA GLY A 159 -5.12 -12.49 18.87
C GLY A 159 -5.62 -12.88 20.25
N ASP A 160 -5.10 -12.17 21.27
CA ASP A 160 -5.51 -12.28 22.68
C ASP A 160 -5.34 -10.90 23.34
N ASN A 161 -6.44 -10.16 23.48
CA ASN A 161 -6.41 -8.80 24.03
C ASN A 161 -5.90 -8.75 25.49
N ARG A 162 -6.13 -9.81 26.28
CA ARG A 162 -5.68 -9.87 27.69
C ARG A 162 -4.17 -10.00 27.80
N ARG A 163 -3.52 -10.52 26.77
CA ARG A 163 -2.07 -10.66 26.65
C ARG A 163 -1.43 -9.54 25.81
N ASN A 164 -2.21 -8.53 25.41
CA ASN A 164 -1.81 -7.49 24.45
C ASN A 164 -1.40 -8.02 23.06
N ILE A 165 -1.91 -9.18 22.62
CA ILE A 165 -1.62 -9.77 21.31
C ILE A 165 -2.72 -9.39 20.34
N ILE A 166 -2.38 -8.67 19.26
CA ILE A 166 -3.28 -8.34 18.14
C ILE A 166 -3.45 -9.54 17.23
N ALA A 167 -2.32 -10.14 16.84
CA ALA A 167 -2.26 -11.28 15.94
C ALA A 167 -0.96 -12.04 16.13
N GLN A 168 -1.00 -13.37 15.97
CA GLN A 168 0.18 -14.23 15.96
C GLN A 168 -0.08 -15.50 15.15
N ALA A 169 0.95 -16.02 14.53
CA ALA A 169 0.95 -17.37 13.95
C ALA A 169 2.37 -17.89 13.78
N GLU A 170 2.44 -19.20 13.55
CA GLU A 170 3.68 -19.90 13.24
C GLU A 170 3.47 -20.86 12.08
N GLU A 171 4.50 -21.04 11.26
CA GLU A 171 4.56 -21.97 10.15
C GLU A 171 5.96 -22.59 10.10
N ASP A 172 6.06 -23.90 10.18
CA ASP A 172 7.27 -24.68 10.00
C ASP A 172 7.10 -25.60 8.78
N TRP A 173 8.10 -25.66 7.92
CA TRP A 173 8.16 -26.59 6.79
C TRP A 173 9.51 -27.34 6.82
N GLY A 174 9.48 -28.66 6.70
CA GLY A 174 10.67 -29.49 6.86
C GLY A 174 11.14 -29.60 8.32
N ASP A 175 12.33 -30.19 8.53
CA ASP A 175 12.94 -30.32 9.85
C ASP A 175 13.95 -29.21 10.09
N VAL A 176 13.46 -28.08 10.65
CA VAL A 176 14.22 -26.84 10.84
C VAL A 176 15.42 -27.06 11.76
N ASP A 177 15.24 -27.77 12.89
CA ASP A 177 16.29 -27.91 13.90
C ASP A 177 17.42 -28.81 13.41
N THR A 178 17.10 -29.91 12.74
CA THR A 178 18.10 -30.77 12.08
C THR A 178 18.83 -30.04 10.94
N ALA A 179 18.13 -29.21 10.17
CA ALA A 179 18.73 -28.43 9.09
C ALA A 179 19.75 -27.42 9.61
N PHE A 180 19.46 -26.73 10.72
CA PHE A 180 20.43 -25.85 11.39
C PHE A 180 21.65 -26.61 11.93
N GLN A 181 21.44 -27.80 12.51
CA GLN A 181 22.56 -28.63 13.02
C GLN A 181 23.51 -29.11 11.91
N LYS A 182 22.98 -29.27 10.69
CA LYS A 182 23.77 -29.69 9.51
C LYS A 182 24.44 -28.53 8.78
N SER A 183 24.07 -27.30 9.08
CA SER A 183 24.61 -26.12 8.42
C SER A 183 26.05 -25.85 8.86
N ASP A 184 26.96 -25.59 7.92
CA ASP A 184 28.35 -25.25 8.18
C ASP A 184 28.50 -23.82 8.70
N VAL A 185 27.67 -22.92 8.23
CA VAL A 185 27.62 -21.49 8.61
C VAL A 185 26.20 -21.11 8.99
N VAL A 186 26.08 -20.45 10.15
CA VAL A 186 24.79 -19.91 10.61
C VAL A 186 24.95 -18.41 10.88
N ILE A 187 24.07 -17.64 10.27
CA ILE A 187 23.86 -16.23 10.63
C ILE A 187 22.71 -16.20 11.63
N ASP A 188 22.84 -15.40 12.68
CA ASP A 188 21.84 -15.23 13.73
C ASP A 188 21.83 -13.76 14.14
N ARG A 189 20.80 -12.99 13.73
CA ARG A 189 20.72 -11.53 13.89
C ARG A 189 19.29 -11.05 14.12
N ILE A 190 19.16 -10.01 14.94
CA ILE A 190 17.93 -9.23 15.08
C ILE A 190 18.11 -7.91 14.33
N TYR A 191 17.14 -7.59 13.48
CA TYR A 191 17.09 -6.34 12.73
C TYR A 191 15.92 -5.50 13.25
N HIS A 192 16.19 -4.21 13.48
CA HIS A 192 15.19 -3.28 14.00
C HIS A 192 14.84 -2.21 12.97
N THR A 193 13.54 -1.95 12.80
CA THR A 193 13.05 -0.87 11.94
C THR A 193 12.12 0.03 12.72
N LYS A 194 12.25 1.35 12.54
CA LYS A 194 11.39 2.36 13.17
C LYS A 194 10.08 2.55 12.44
N GLN A 195 9.09 3.15 13.11
CA GLN A 195 7.91 3.69 12.45
C GLN A 195 8.30 4.80 11.47
N VAL A 196 7.65 4.82 10.28
CA VAL A 196 7.79 5.88 9.30
C VAL A 196 6.43 6.27 8.72
N GLN A 197 6.29 7.56 8.38
CA GLN A 197 5.06 8.14 7.83
C GLN A 197 5.01 8.05 6.31
N GLN A 198 3.81 7.84 5.74
CA GLN A 198 3.60 7.81 4.28
C GLN A 198 3.84 9.17 3.61
N SER A 199 3.70 10.25 4.36
CA SER A 199 4.05 11.62 3.95
C SER A 199 3.41 12.07 2.63
N MET A 200 2.20 11.55 2.32
CA MET A 200 1.46 11.95 1.13
C MET A 200 1.21 13.47 1.11
N MET A 201 1.27 14.09 -0.07
CA MET A 201 1.12 15.54 -0.22
C MET A 201 -0.28 16.00 0.21
N GLU A 202 -1.34 15.35 -0.27
CA GLU A 202 -2.71 15.57 0.17
C GLU A 202 -2.95 14.80 1.48
N THR A 203 -3.28 15.51 2.56
CA THR A 203 -3.69 14.92 3.83
C THR A 203 -5.05 14.22 3.71
N PHE A 204 -5.56 13.60 4.78
CA PHE A 204 -6.89 13.00 4.79
C PHE A 204 -7.98 14.08 4.70
N ARG A 205 -8.99 13.86 3.82
CA ARG A 205 -10.06 14.82 3.56
C ARG A 205 -11.33 14.10 3.15
N ALA A 206 -12.46 14.55 3.71
CA ALA A 206 -13.78 14.10 3.31
C ALA A 206 -14.82 15.20 3.52
N TYR A 207 -15.83 15.25 2.64
CA TYR A 207 -17.06 15.97 2.92
C TYR A 207 -18.27 15.08 2.72
N THR A 208 -19.35 15.40 3.43
CA THR A 208 -20.56 14.57 3.45
C THR A 208 -21.81 15.44 3.34
N TYR A 209 -22.86 14.86 2.77
CA TYR A 209 -24.17 15.50 2.64
C TYR A 209 -25.26 14.44 2.47
N LEU A 210 -26.52 14.85 2.60
CA LEU A 210 -27.67 14.02 2.22
C LEU A 210 -28.09 14.35 0.79
N ASP A 211 -28.28 13.33 -0.05
CA ASP A 211 -28.81 13.48 -1.40
C ASP A 211 -30.34 13.74 -1.38
N GLU A 212 -30.94 13.90 -2.55
CA GLU A 212 -32.37 14.14 -2.73
C GLU A 212 -33.27 13.01 -2.22
N PHE A 213 -32.71 11.83 -2.00
CA PHE A 213 -33.39 10.66 -1.43
C PHE A 213 -33.09 10.48 0.08
N GLY A 214 -32.41 11.43 0.71
CA GLY A 214 -32.01 11.37 2.11
C GLY A 214 -30.93 10.33 2.40
N ARG A 215 -30.15 9.92 1.39
CA ARG A 215 -29.01 9.02 1.55
C ARG A 215 -27.75 9.81 1.87
N LEU A 216 -26.91 9.25 2.72
CA LEU A 216 -25.62 9.83 3.06
C LEU A 216 -24.65 9.66 1.88
N VAL A 217 -24.17 10.75 1.33
CA VAL A 217 -23.08 10.78 0.36
C VAL A 217 -21.78 11.16 1.04
N ILE A 218 -20.74 10.36 0.84
CA ILE A 218 -19.39 10.60 1.34
C ILE A 218 -18.46 10.81 0.15
N VAL A 219 -17.89 12.00 0.05
CA VAL A 219 -16.84 12.30 -0.94
C VAL A 219 -15.52 12.31 -0.23
N SER A 220 -14.66 11.32 -0.51
CA SER A 220 -13.43 11.11 0.23
C SER A 220 -12.25 10.79 -0.65
N SER A 221 -11.08 11.29 -0.24
CA SER A 221 -9.77 10.92 -0.78
C SER A 221 -9.36 9.54 -0.24
N THR A 222 -9.95 8.48 -0.79
CA THR A 222 -9.80 7.08 -0.33
C THR A 222 -9.37 6.13 -1.45
N GLN A 223 -8.55 5.13 -1.10
CA GLN A 223 -8.16 4.02 -1.99
C GLN A 223 -9.25 2.93 -2.07
N VAL A 224 -10.23 2.94 -1.17
CA VAL A 224 -11.14 1.80 -0.90
C VAL A 224 -12.61 2.23 -0.73
N PRO A 225 -13.25 2.87 -1.74
CA PRO A 225 -14.59 3.44 -1.59
C PRO A 225 -15.66 2.45 -1.11
N PHE A 226 -15.62 1.19 -1.60
CA PHE A 226 -16.57 0.15 -1.18
C PHE A 226 -16.35 -0.29 0.28
N HIS A 227 -15.10 -0.26 0.77
CA HIS A 227 -14.81 -0.51 2.18
C HIS A 227 -15.22 0.68 3.06
N VAL A 228 -15.02 1.93 2.62
CA VAL A 228 -15.54 3.12 3.30
C VAL A 228 -17.03 2.98 3.51
N ARG A 229 -17.81 2.64 2.46
CA ARG A 229 -19.26 2.41 2.56
C ARG A 229 -19.59 1.37 3.62
N ARG A 230 -18.88 0.24 3.63
CA ARG A 230 -19.13 -0.85 4.57
C ARG A 230 -18.77 -0.49 6.01
N ILE A 231 -17.59 0.10 6.22
CA ILE A 231 -17.07 0.42 7.56
C ILE A 231 -17.92 1.53 8.19
N VAL A 232 -18.24 2.59 7.43
CA VAL A 232 -19.10 3.67 7.92
C VAL A 232 -20.51 3.17 8.23
N ALA A 233 -21.06 2.27 7.40
CA ALA A 233 -22.36 1.64 7.68
C ALA A 233 -22.36 0.87 9.03
N THR A 234 -21.27 0.14 9.31
CA THR A 234 -21.10 -0.58 10.58
C THR A 234 -20.98 0.40 11.76
N ALA A 235 -20.09 1.41 11.62
CA ALA A 235 -19.81 2.37 12.70
C ALA A 235 -21.03 3.24 13.06
N LEU A 236 -21.85 3.60 12.05
CA LEU A 236 -23.06 4.42 12.24
C LEU A 236 -24.34 3.60 12.47
N GLU A 237 -24.25 2.28 12.45
CA GLU A 237 -25.38 1.36 12.63
C GLU A 237 -26.52 1.59 11.60
N ILE A 238 -26.15 1.90 10.35
CA ILE A 238 -27.11 2.14 9.25
C ILE A 238 -26.89 1.16 8.09
N PRO A 239 -27.94 0.87 7.28
CA PRO A 239 -27.79 0.00 6.12
C PRO A 239 -26.82 0.55 5.09
N LYS A 240 -26.00 -0.32 4.47
CA LYS A 240 -25.08 0.05 3.38
C LYS A 240 -25.78 0.76 2.20
N SER A 241 -27.06 0.40 1.93
CA SER A 241 -27.89 1.04 0.89
C SER A 241 -28.19 2.51 1.14
N LYS A 242 -28.01 2.98 2.38
CA LYS A 242 -28.16 4.39 2.75
C LYS A 242 -26.89 5.22 2.57
N ILE A 243 -25.81 4.59 2.07
CA ILE A 243 -24.52 5.26 1.88
C ILE A 243 -24.08 5.14 0.43
N ARG A 244 -23.68 6.25 -0.17
CA ARG A 244 -22.97 6.37 -1.44
C ARG A 244 -21.60 6.98 -1.18
N VAL A 245 -20.55 6.40 -1.76
CA VAL A 245 -19.18 6.92 -1.65
C VAL A 245 -18.69 7.31 -3.04
N VAL A 246 -18.19 8.53 -3.15
CA VAL A 246 -17.60 9.07 -4.38
C VAL A 246 -16.14 9.42 -4.13
N LYS A 247 -15.27 8.99 -5.03
CA LYS A 247 -13.83 9.23 -4.95
C LYS A 247 -13.39 10.27 -6.00
N PRO A 248 -12.97 11.47 -5.59
CA PRO A 248 -12.31 12.45 -6.48
C PRO A 248 -10.85 12.04 -6.76
N ARG A 249 -10.04 12.91 -7.35
CA ARG A 249 -8.60 12.69 -7.47
C ARG A 249 -7.94 12.59 -6.09
N ILE A 250 -6.89 11.78 -6.00
CA ILE A 250 -6.16 11.52 -4.76
C ILE A 250 -4.73 12.02 -4.91
N GLY A 251 -4.31 12.90 -4.00
CA GLY A 251 -2.97 13.49 -3.97
C GLY A 251 -1.94 12.65 -3.23
N GLY A 252 -1.84 11.35 -3.61
CA GLY A 252 -1.01 10.35 -2.97
C GLY A 252 -1.74 9.59 -1.85
N GLY A 253 -1.40 8.32 -1.69
CA GLY A 253 -1.99 7.47 -0.65
C GLY A 253 -0.93 6.59 0.01
N PHE A 254 -0.18 5.85 -0.78
CA PHE A 254 0.90 4.95 -0.36
C PHE A 254 0.47 3.91 0.70
N GLY A 255 -0.83 3.59 0.75
CA GLY A 255 -1.44 2.74 1.77
C GLY A 255 -2.18 3.50 2.87
N ALA A 256 -1.81 4.74 3.19
CA ALA A 256 -2.47 5.52 4.26
C ALA A 256 -3.98 5.64 4.04
N LYS A 257 -4.42 5.88 2.81
CA LYS A 257 -5.82 6.07 2.42
C LYS A 257 -6.57 4.76 2.11
N GLN A 258 -5.94 3.62 2.36
CA GLN A 258 -6.59 2.32 2.48
C GLN A 258 -7.29 2.17 3.84
N THR A 259 -6.83 2.91 4.84
CA THR A 259 -7.41 2.98 6.18
C THR A 259 -8.52 4.03 6.22
N VAL A 260 -9.69 3.69 6.77
CA VAL A 260 -10.87 4.57 6.89
C VAL A 260 -10.72 5.44 8.14
N VAL A 261 -9.83 6.43 8.08
CA VAL A 261 -9.31 7.16 9.24
C VAL A 261 -10.33 8.15 9.82
N MET A 262 -11.11 8.83 8.97
CA MET A 262 -11.89 9.99 9.42
C MET A 262 -13.30 10.08 8.85
N GLU A 263 -13.67 9.28 7.87
CA GLU A 263 -14.92 9.40 7.12
C GLU A 263 -16.16 9.26 8.01
N CYS A 264 -16.04 8.50 9.12
CA CYS A 264 -17.12 8.35 10.11
C CYS A 264 -17.49 9.67 10.79
N TYR A 265 -16.53 10.60 10.98
CA TYR A 265 -16.75 11.82 11.75
C TYR A 265 -17.65 12.83 11.03
N PRO A 266 -17.32 13.32 9.80
CA PRO A 266 -18.22 14.21 9.07
C PRO A 266 -19.53 13.52 8.71
N ALA A 267 -19.52 12.19 8.46
CA ALA A 267 -20.73 11.42 8.20
C ALA A 267 -21.71 11.45 9.39
N LEU A 268 -21.22 11.27 10.61
CA LEU A 268 -22.02 11.36 11.84
C LEU A 268 -22.61 12.76 12.03
N ILE A 269 -21.81 13.80 11.79
CA ILE A 269 -22.29 15.21 11.87
C ILE A 269 -23.40 15.47 10.85
N THR A 270 -23.23 15.02 9.61
CA THR A 270 -24.28 15.17 8.56
C THR A 270 -25.55 14.43 8.95
N MET A 271 -25.46 13.20 9.44
CA MET A 271 -26.62 12.43 9.88
C MET A 271 -27.34 13.08 11.07
N ARG A 272 -26.58 13.71 11.98
CA ARG A 272 -27.14 14.37 13.18
C ARG A 272 -27.79 15.70 12.89
N THR A 273 -27.23 16.48 11.95
CA THR A 273 -27.65 17.87 11.69
C THR A 273 -28.48 18.05 10.43
N GLY A 274 -28.46 17.09 9.51
CA GLY A 274 -29.01 17.24 8.16
C GLY A 274 -28.22 18.20 7.27
N LYS A 275 -27.09 18.75 7.73
CA LYS A 275 -26.26 19.74 7.03
C LYS A 275 -25.03 19.07 6.41
N ARG A 276 -24.50 19.71 5.36
CA ARG A 276 -23.20 19.34 4.78
C ARG A 276 -22.10 19.52 5.82
N ALA A 277 -21.16 18.56 5.88
CA ALA A 277 -20.03 18.59 6.80
C ALA A 277 -18.72 18.33 6.05
N TYR A 278 -17.66 19.03 6.44
CA TYR A 278 -16.32 18.88 5.86
C TYR A 278 -15.29 18.72 6.97
N MET A 279 -14.40 17.77 6.80
CA MET A 279 -13.25 17.54 7.67
C MET A 279 -12.00 17.38 6.83
N ALA A 280 -10.92 18.04 7.23
CA ALA A 280 -9.59 17.89 6.66
C ALA A 280 -8.56 17.84 7.79
N TYR A 281 -7.68 16.85 7.75
CA TYR A 281 -6.55 16.80 8.69
C TYR A 281 -5.46 17.79 8.29
N THR A 282 -4.93 18.50 9.26
CA THR A 282 -3.68 19.24 9.14
C THR A 282 -2.52 18.26 8.87
N ARG A 283 -1.34 18.79 8.53
CA ARG A 283 -0.14 17.94 8.41
C ARG A 283 0.22 17.28 9.74
N GLU A 284 0.11 18.03 10.83
CA GLU A 284 0.33 17.52 12.18
C GLU A 284 -0.63 16.38 12.51
N GLU A 285 -1.94 16.54 12.26
CA GLU A 285 -2.92 15.46 12.45
C GLU A 285 -2.62 14.26 11.55
N ALA A 286 -2.27 14.47 10.29
CA ALA A 286 -1.91 13.38 9.38
C ALA A 286 -0.67 12.59 9.88
N MET A 287 0.22 13.21 10.64
CA MET A 287 1.41 12.56 11.22
C MET A 287 1.16 11.95 12.61
N THR A 288 0.19 12.44 13.37
CA THR A 288 0.01 12.07 14.78
C THR A 288 -1.21 11.19 15.05
N VAL A 289 -2.18 11.12 14.12
CA VAL A 289 -3.44 10.40 14.33
C VAL A 289 -3.88 9.56 13.12
N SER A 290 -2.96 9.28 12.20
CA SER A 290 -3.17 8.36 11.08
C SER A 290 -2.72 6.93 11.42
N SER A 291 -2.06 6.25 10.48
CA SER A 291 -1.55 4.89 10.66
C SER A 291 -0.21 4.72 9.94
N PRO A 292 0.92 5.06 10.59
CA PRO A 292 2.28 4.90 10.02
C PRO A 292 2.66 3.43 9.79
N ARG A 293 3.82 3.20 9.15
CA ARG A 293 4.43 1.86 9.08
C ARG A 293 4.75 1.33 10.48
N HIS A 294 4.57 0.06 10.71
CA HIS A 294 4.91 -0.62 11.97
C HIS A 294 6.41 -0.49 12.29
N GLU A 295 6.73 -0.26 13.55
CA GLU A 295 8.02 -0.56 14.13
C GLU A 295 8.11 -2.08 14.36
N ALA A 296 9.30 -2.68 14.11
CA ALA A 296 9.45 -4.12 14.24
C ALA A 296 10.88 -4.55 14.60
N ASP A 297 10.97 -5.64 15.36
CA ASP A 297 12.16 -6.47 15.49
C ASP A 297 11.95 -7.73 14.64
N VAL A 298 12.89 -7.99 13.74
CA VAL A 298 12.90 -9.18 12.88
C VAL A 298 14.14 -9.99 13.15
N HIS A 299 13.98 -11.14 13.79
CA HIS A 299 15.05 -12.09 14.06
C HIS A 299 15.18 -13.05 12.89
N VAL A 300 16.35 -13.05 12.25
CA VAL A 300 16.68 -13.95 11.15
C VAL A 300 17.76 -14.91 11.61
N ARG A 301 17.49 -16.22 11.44
CA ARG A 301 18.51 -17.26 11.46
C ARG A 301 18.61 -17.89 10.07
N LEU A 302 19.80 -17.95 9.51
CA LEU A 302 20.06 -18.41 8.17
C LEU A 302 21.20 -19.42 8.19
N GLY A 303 20.91 -20.68 7.82
CA GLY A 303 21.88 -21.76 7.77
C GLY A 303 22.26 -22.14 6.34
N ALA A 304 23.57 -22.31 6.08
CA ALA A 304 24.08 -22.69 4.77
C ALA A 304 25.24 -23.66 4.85
N SER A 305 25.50 -24.40 3.75
CA SER A 305 26.69 -25.18 3.54
C SER A 305 27.90 -24.30 3.14
N ARG A 306 29.12 -24.84 3.21
CA ARG A 306 30.36 -24.11 2.85
C ARG A 306 30.42 -23.67 1.39
N ASP A 307 29.73 -24.37 0.51
CA ASP A 307 29.62 -24.05 -0.93
C ASP A 307 28.52 -23.03 -1.21
N GLY A 308 27.87 -22.49 -0.16
CA GLY A 308 26.93 -21.38 -0.25
C GLY A 308 25.47 -21.78 -0.56
N ILE A 309 25.10 -23.05 -0.41
CA ILE A 309 23.69 -23.44 -0.53
C ILE A 309 22.96 -23.16 0.78
N ILE A 310 21.94 -22.30 0.72
CA ILE A 310 21.06 -22.00 1.85
C ILE A 310 20.18 -23.22 2.12
N GLN A 311 20.31 -23.78 3.31
CA GLN A 311 19.67 -25.03 3.71
C GLN A 311 18.45 -24.82 4.59
N VAL A 312 18.44 -23.74 5.38
CA VAL A 312 17.35 -23.41 6.30
C VAL A 312 17.25 -21.91 6.54
N ILE A 313 16.01 -21.42 6.62
CA ILE A 313 15.68 -20.01 6.91
C ILE A 313 14.69 -19.97 8.06
N SER A 314 14.97 -19.21 9.12
CA SER A 314 14.01 -18.85 10.15
C SER A 314 13.83 -17.34 10.20
N VAL A 315 12.59 -16.88 10.15
CA VAL A 315 12.22 -15.48 10.33
C VAL A 315 11.20 -15.42 11.46
N GLU A 316 11.57 -14.80 12.58
CA GLU A 316 10.69 -14.57 13.72
C GLU A 316 10.58 -13.07 13.96
N SER A 317 9.36 -12.54 14.13
CA SER A 317 9.18 -11.09 14.17
C SER A 317 8.20 -10.63 15.22
N LEU A 318 8.55 -9.53 15.91
CA LEU A 318 7.73 -8.83 16.89
C LEU A 318 7.41 -7.42 16.39
N TRP A 319 6.13 -7.04 16.42
CA TRP A 319 5.62 -5.85 15.77
C TRP A 319 4.84 -4.95 16.71
N ASN A 320 5.14 -3.66 16.70
CA ASN A 320 4.35 -2.65 17.38
C ASN A 320 3.12 -2.29 16.54
N GLY A 321 1.96 -2.81 16.92
CA GLY A 321 0.67 -2.47 16.30
C GLY A 321 0.08 -1.15 16.82
N GLY A 322 0.56 -0.66 17.95
CA GLY A 322 0.02 0.54 18.60
C GLY A 322 -1.31 0.28 19.30
N ALA A 323 -2.10 1.33 19.43
CA ALA A 323 -3.33 1.35 20.23
C ALA A 323 -4.49 0.54 19.65
N TYR A 324 -4.44 0.15 18.38
CA TYR A 324 -5.51 -0.58 17.69
C TYR A 324 -4.95 -1.55 16.66
N GLY A 325 -5.69 -2.64 16.39
CA GLY A 325 -5.23 -3.71 15.52
C GLY A 325 -5.11 -3.32 14.04
N ASP A 326 -6.04 -2.53 13.54
CA ASP A 326 -6.07 -2.00 12.17
C ASP A 326 -5.54 -2.99 11.11
N HIS A 327 -4.47 -2.64 10.37
CA HIS A 327 -3.85 -3.51 9.36
C HIS A 327 -2.74 -4.43 9.90
N SER A 328 -2.52 -4.49 11.23
CA SER A 328 -1.42 -5.30 11.79
C SER A 328 -1.47 -6.76 11.38
N PRO A 329 -2.63 -7.49 11.48
CA PRO A 329 -2.66 -8.90 11.13
C PRO A 329 -2.25 -9.20 9.68
N THR A 330 -2.66 -8.34 8.73
CA THR A 330 -2.35 -8.53 7.31
C THR A 330 -0.96 -8.02 6.92
N THR A 331 -0.40 -7.08 7.68
CA THR A 331 0.93 -6.52 7.42
C THR A 331 2.03 -7.48 7.83
N VAL A 332 1.95 -8.02 9.04
CA VAL A 332 3.05 -8.77 9.65
C VAL A 332 3.33 -10.10 8.95
N THR A 333 2.30 -10.74 8.37
CA THR A 333 2.44 -11.97 7.60
C THR A 333 3.37 -11.84 6.39
N LEU A 334 3.47 -10.63 5.82
CA LEU A 334 4.27 -10.43 4.61
C LEU A 334 5.77 -10.40 4.89
N SER A 335 6.21 -10.28 6.15
CA SER A 335 7.65 -10.28 6.47
C SER A 335 8.32 -11.61 6.12
N GLY A 336 7.66 -12.73 6.34
CA GLY A 336 8.13 -14.06 5.93
C GLY A 336 7.73 -14.42 4.51
N HIS A 337 6.42 -14.34 4.20
CA HIS A 337 5.88 -14.80 2.92
C HIS A 337 6.36 -14.00 1.69
N LYS A 338 7.05 -12.87 1.87
CA LYS A 338 7.62 -12.08 0.77
C LYS A 338 9.15 -11.97 0.83
N SER A 339 9.79 -12.56 1.84
CA SER A 339 11.26 -12.61 1.94
C SER A 339 11.81 -14.02 1.74
N ILE A 340 11.32 -15.00 2.50
CA ILE A 340 11.79 -16.39 2.45
C ILE A 340 11.72 -16.98 1.03
N PRO A 341 10.61 -16.81 0.24
CA PRO A 341 10.49 -17.43 -1.08
C PRO A 341 11.44 -16.89 -2.15
N LEU A 342 12.18 -15.81 -1.89
CA LEU A 342 13.25 -15.36 -2.78
C LEU A 342 14.31 -16.44 -2.97
N TYR A 343 14.56 -17.21 -1.91
CA TYR A 343 15.53 -18.30 -1.88
C TYR A 343 14.79 -19.63 -1.80
N ASN A 344 14.93 -20.49 -2.79
CA ASN A 344 14.11 -21.70 -2.94
C ASN A 344 14.94 -22.99 -2.98
N ARG A 345 16.16 -22.98 -2.37
CA ARG A 345 17.03 -24.17 -2.26
C ARG A 345 17.02 -24.79 -0.86
N PHE A 346 16.35 -24.17 0.09
CA PHE A 346 16.26 -24.66 1.47
C PHE A 346 15.50 -26.00 1.55
N SER A 347 15.86 -26.80 2.53
CA SER A 347 15.16 -28.03 2.90
C SER A 347 14.17 -27.82 4.06
N ALA A 348 14.23 -26.67 4.73
CA ALA A 348 13.34 -26.30 5.82
C ALA A 348 13.24 -24.79 5.98
N PHE A 349 12.08 -24.32 6.46
CA PHE A 349 11.94 -22.95 6.94
C PHE A 349 11.03 -22.88 8.17
N ARG A 350 11.22 -21.83 8.96
CA ARG A 350 10.36 -21.42 10.08
C ARG A 350 9.94 -19.98 9.88
N PHE A 351 8.65 -19.71 10.01
CA PHE A 351 8.14 -18.35 10.04
C PHE A 351 7.22 -18.15 11.23
N ARG A 352 7.54 -17.14 12.06
CA ARG A 352 6.73 -16.74 13.22
C ARG A 352 6.56 -15.25 13.26
N TYR A 353 5.37 -14.80 13.68
CA TYR A 353 5.13 -13.39 13.91
C TYR A 353 4.20 -13.17 15.10
N THR A 354 4.41 -12.04 15.79
CA THR A 354 3.53 -11.54 16.85
C THR A 354 3.38 -10.04 16.71
N ALA A 355 2.15 -9.55 16.56
CA ALA A 355 1.82 -8.13 16.62
C ALA A 355 1.18 -7.82 17.97
N VAL A 356 1.60 -6.72 18.62
CA VAL A 356 1.18 -6.39 19.98
C VAL A 356 0.55 -5.01 20.08
N TYR A 357 -0.35 -4.87 21.06
CA TYR A 357 -0.91 -3.58 21.47
C TYR A 357 0.07 -2.79 22.33
N THR A 358 0.11 -1.47 22.11
CA THR A 358 0.80 -0.49 22.95
C THR A 358 -0.02 0.80 23.04
N ASN A 359 0.37 1.73 23.91
CA ASN A 359 -0.26 3.05 24.00
C ASN A 359 0.43 4.08 23.06
N THR A 360 0.82 3.65 21.86
CA THR A 360 1.32 4.53 20.79
C THR A 360 0.29 4.62 19.65
N ILE A 361 0.52 5.52 18.68
CA ILE A 361 -0.32 5.60 17.48
C ILE A 361 -0.44 4.23 16.80
N ALA A 362 -1.65 3.85 16.39
CA ALA A 362 -1.88 2.58 15.69
C ALA A 362 -1.14 2.55 14.36
N ALA A 363 -0.42 1.46 14.10
CA ALA A 363 0.26 1.26 12.84
C ALA A 363 -0.66 0.66 11.77
N GLY A 364 -0.37 0.94 10.50
CA GLY A 364 -1.25 0.51 9.41
C GLY A 364 -0.55 0.27 8.09
N ALA A 365 -1.31 0.44 7.02
CA ALA A 365 -0.87 0.16 5.67
C ALA A 365 0.14 1.20 5.16
N TYR A 366 1.30 0.74 4.77
CA TYR A 366 2.28 1.52 4.02
C TYR A 366 2.87 0.64 2.90
N ARG A 367 3.11 1.22 1.72
CA ARG A 367 3.68 0.58 0.53
C ARG A 367 4.70 -0.48 0.88
N GLY A 368 4.53 -1.72 0.37
CA GLY A 368 5.35 -2.88 0.69
C GLY A 368 4.93 -3.65 1.96
N TYR A 369 4.07 -3.07 2.82
CA TYR A 369 3.65 -3.73 4.07
C TYR A 369 4.85 -4.28 4.87
N GLY A 370 4.71 -5.46 5.49
CA GLY A 370 5.77 -6.14 6.24
C GLY A 370 6.91 -6.71 5.39
N ALA A 371 6.71 -6.84 4.07
CA ALA A 371 7.78 -7.30 3.17
C ALA A 371 9.01 -6.40 3.23
N THR A 372 8.84 -5.08 3.38
CA THR A 372 9.96 -4.13 3.46
C THR A 372 10.88 -4.44 4.64
N GLN A 373 10.32 -4.73 5.83
CA GLN A 373 11.09 -5.08 7.02
C GLN A 373 11.69 -6.50 6.91
N GLY A 374 10.90 -7.47 6.42
CA GLY A 374 11.37 -8.85 6.24
C GLY A 374 12.50 -8.96 5.22
N ILE A 375 12.42 -8.24 4.10
CA ILE A 375 13.46 -8.21 3.06
C ILE A 375 14.70 -7.47 3.57
N PHE A 376 14.55 -6.36 4.31
CA PHE A 376 15.71 -5.72 4.96
C PHE A 376 16.47 -6.72 5.82
N ALA A 377 15.77 -7.45 6.69
CA ALA A 377 16.39 -8.40 7.61
C ALA A 377 17.03 -9.59 6.88
N LEU A 378 16.28 -10.26 6.00
CA LEU A 378 16.79 -11.46 5.31
C LEU A 378 17.91 -11.13 4.33
N GLU A 379 17.76 -10.09 3.51
CA GLU A 379 18.77 -9.69 2.52
C GLU A 379 20.08 -9.21 3.19
N SER A 380 19.97 -8.53 4.36
CA SER A 380 21.16 -8.18 5.16
C SER A 380 21.85 -9.41 5.74
N ALA A 381 21.08 -10.43 6.17
CA ALA A 381 21.64 -11.70 6.62
C ALA A 381 22.32 -12.49 5.48
N VAL A 382 21.74 -12.45 4.26
CA VAL A 382 22.35 -13.07 3.07
C VAL A 382 23.64 -12.34 2.66
N ASN A 383 23.70 -11.02 2.78
CA ASN A 383 24.95 -10.27 2.56
C ASN A 383 26.02 -10.65 3.60
N GLU A 384 25.65 -10.81 4.89
CA GLU A 384 26.59 -11.31 5.91
C GLU A 384 27.03 -12.75 5.65
N LEU A 385 26.15 -13.60 5.13
CA LEU A 385 26.49 -14.97 4.74
C LEU A 385 27.53 -14.98 3.61
N ALA A 386 27.35 -14.13 2.58
CA ALA A 386 28.30 -14.00 1.47
C ALA A 386 29.70 -13.58 1.97
N ASP A 387 29.74 -12.61 2.86
CA ASP A 387 30.96 -12.12 3.49
C ASP A 387 31.68 -13.24 4.29
N ARG A 388 30.97 -13.99 5.15
CA ARG A 388 31.54 -15.10 5.93
C ARG A 388 32.01 -16.28 5.08
N LEU A 389 31.39 -16.50 3.93
CA LEU A 389 31.81 -17.54 2.99
C LEU A 389 32.88 -17.04 2.01
N HIS A 390 33.25 -15.77 2.04
CA HIS A 390 34.12 -15.10 1.08
C HIS A 390 33.65 -15.28 -0.36
N MET A 391 32.35 -15.22 -0.59
CA MET A 391 31.71 -15.34 -1.89
C MET A 391 31.21 -13.98 -2.37
N ASP A 392 31.21 -13.77 -3.69
CA ASP A 392 30.48 -12.65 -4.30
C ASP A 392 29.00 -12.75 -3.96
N PRO A 393 28.36 -11.69 -3.43
CA PRO A 393 26.96 -11.74 -3.00
C PRO A 393 25.97 -11.96 -4.16
N GLY A 394 26.34 -11.61 -5.40
CA GLY A 394 25.56 -11.93 -6.59
C GLY A 394 25.68 -13.40 -6.96
N ALA A 395 26.88 -13.98 -6.89
CA ALA A 395 27.10 -15.41 -7.15
C ALA A 395 26.35 -16.27 -6.12
N LEU A 396 26.42 -15.92 -4.82
CA LEU A 396 25.68 -16.61 -3.76
C LEU A 396 24.16 -16.60 -4.05
N ARG A 397 23.61 -15.46 -4.47
CA ARG A 397 22.18 -15.33 -4.81
C ARG A 397 21.80 -16.19 -6.01
N LEU A 398 22.57 -16.15 -7.10
CA LEU A 398 22.29 -16.93 -8.32
C LEU A 398 22.17 -18.45 -8.06
N GLN A 399 22.89 -18.97 -7.05
CA GLN A 399 22.80 -20.39 -6.66
C GLN A 399 21.51 -20.71 -5.92
N ASN A 400 20.90 -19.74 -5.23
CA ASN A 400 19.86 -19.98 -4.23
C ASN A 400 18.48 -19.44 -4.62
N ILE A 401 18.39 -18.49 -5.57
CA ILE A 401 17.12 -17.84 -5.91
C ILE A 401 16.15 -18.79 -6.59
N VAL A 402 14.86 -18.48 -6.39
CA VAL A 402 13.75 -19.13 -7.09
C VAL A 402 13.89 -19.00 -8.61
N GLN A 403 13.54 -20.06 -9.32
CA GLN A 403 13.55 -20.14 -10.79
C GLN A 403 12.13 -20.26 -11.34
N GLN A 404 11.95 -19.84 -12.59
CA GLN A 404 10.68 -20.05 -13.28
C GLN A 404 10.31 -21.55 -13.31
N GLY A 405 9.04 -21.85 -13.01
CA GLY A 405 8.49 -23.20 -12.95
C GLY A 405 8.64 -23.89 -11.60
N GLU A 406 9.36 -23.32 -10.65
CA GLU A 406 9.48 -23.89 -9.32
C GLU A 406 8.27 -23.57 -8.44
N MET A 407 7.88 -24.57 -7.64
CA MET A 407 6.92 -24.37 -6.54
C MET A 407 7.64 -23.70 -5.36
N MET A 408 6.99 -22.76 -4.73
CA MET A 408 7.51 -21.99 -3.60
C MET A 408 6.78 -22.38 -2.30
N PRO A 409 7.33 -23.30 -1.47
CA PRO A 409 6.67 -23.73 -0.23
C PRO A 409 6.33 -22.56 0.71
N ALA A 410 7.24 -21.61 0.87
CA ALA A 410 7.04 -20.44 1.72
C ALA A 410 6.14 -19.36 1.09
N TYR A 411 5.58 -19.59 -0.10
CA TYR A 411 4.63 -18.73 -0.78
C TYR A 411 3.36 -19.49 -1.13
N PHE A 412 2.71 -20.05 -0.12
CA PHE A 412 1.43 -20.77 -0.24
C PHE A 412 1.45 -21.94 -1.26
N ASN A 413 2.62 -22.51 -1.54
CA ASN A 413 2.85 -23.52 -2.57
C ASN A 413 2.48 -23.05 -3.99
N GLU A 414 2.46 -21.74 -4.25
CA GLU A 414 2.28 -21.20 -5.60
C GLU A 414 3.51 -21.52 -6.47
N THR A 415 3.27 -21.72 -7.76
CA THR A 415 4.34 -21.92 -8.76
C THR A 415 4.75 -20.59 -9.36
N ALA A 416 6.05 -20.33 -9.46
CA ALA A 416 6.61 -19.17 -10.15
C ALA A 416 6.46 -19.33 -11.68
N LEU A 417 5.27 -19.05 -12.22
CA LEU A 417 4.97 -19.20 -13.65
C LEU A 417 5.77 -18.24 -14.52
N SER A 418 6.12 -17.08 -13.97
CA SER A 418 6.99 -16.10 -14.61
C SER A 418 8.02 -15.60 -13.61
N CYS A 419 9.31 -15.78 -13.89
CA CYS A 419 10.40 -15.32 -13.01
C CYS A 419 11.66 -15.07 -13.84
N ASN A 420 12.10 -13.82 -13.85
CA ASN A 420 13.35 -13.44 -14.52
C ASN A 420 14.36 -12.78 -13.55
N LEU A 421 14.32 -13.19 -12.26
CA LEU A 421 15.11 -12.60 -11.19
C LEU A 421 16.62 -12.72 -11.44
N GLY A 422 17.07 -13.85 -11.98
CA GLY A 422 18.48 -14.05 -12.33
C GLY A 422 19.00 -13.06 -13.37
N GLU A 423 18.20 -12.71 -14.36
CA GLU A 423 18.52 -11.68 -15.35
C GLU A 423 18.49 -10.28 -14.75
N CYS A 424 17.50 -9.99 -13.86
CA CYS A 424 17.48 -8.74 -13.11
C CYS A 424 18.79 -8.53 -12.35
N LEU A 425 19.29 -9.57 -11.69
CA LEU A 425 20.53 -9.52 -10.92
C LEU A 425 21.75 -9.25 -11.80
N LYS A 426 21.92 -9.98 -12.90
CA LYS A 426 23.04 -9.77 -13.84
C LYS A 426 23.02 -8.36 -14.44
N ARG A 427 21.86 -7.88 -14.84
CA ARG A 427 21.73 -6.56 -15.45
C ARG A 427 22.02 -5.44 -14.47
N VAL A 428 21.55 -5.53 -13.22
CA VAL A 428 21.83 -4.49 -12.23
C VAL A 428 23.30 -4.41 -11.88
N GLN A 429 24.01 -5.56 -11.81
CA GLN A 429 25.46 -5.59 -11.63
C GLN A 429 26.18 -4.90 -12.79
N ALA A 430 25.79 -5.20 -14.04
CA ALA A 430 26.35 -4.56 -15.21
C ALA A 430 26.09 -3.03 -15.23
N MET A 431 24.87 -2.60 -14.82
CA MET A 431 24.50 -1.18 -14.79
C MET A 431 25.40 -0.33 -13.89
N ILE A 432 25.85 -0.86 -12.75
CA ILE A 432 26.73 -0.12 -11.81
C ILE A 432 28.21 -0.38 -12.04
N GLY A 433 28.58 -1.32 -12.94
CA GLY A 433 29.96 -1.76 -13.12
C GLY A 433 30.48 -2.51 -11.90
N TRP A 434 29.71 -3.51 -11.42
CA TRP A 434 29.92 -4.24 -10.15
C TRP A 434 31.38 -4.65 -9.89
N GLU A 435 32.05 -5.24 -10.87
CA GLU A 435 33.43 -5.70 -10.77
C GLU A 435 34.45 -4.58 -10.47
N HIS A 436 34.08 -3.32 -10.74
CA HIS A 436 34.92 -2.15 -10.53
C HIS A 436 34.63 -1.40 -9.24
N VAL A 437 33.38 -1.47 -8.73
CA VAL A 437 32.95 -0.69 -7.56
C VAL A 437 32.84 -1.55 -6.28
N TYR A 438 32.64 -2.87 -6.42
CA TYR A 438 32.55 -3.78 -5.29
C TYR A 438 33.92 -4.42 -4.98
N PRO A 439 34.33 -4.64 -3.70
CA PRO A 439 33.55 -4.23 -2.53
C PRO A 439 33.68 -2.73 -2.23
N ARG A 440 34.87 -2.16 -2.35
CA ARG A 440 35.15 -0.75 -2.04
C ARG A 440 36.47 -0.26 -2.62
N HIS A 441 36.63 1.07 -2.70
CA HIS A 441 37.89 1.74 -2.98
C HIS A 441 37.95 3.14 -2.36
N VAL A 442 39.18 3.62 -2.07
CA VAL A 442 39.40 4.95 -1.51
C VAL A 442 39.40 5.98 -2.64
N LEU A 443 38.64 7.05 -2.44
CA LEU A 443 38.59 8.19 -3.37
C LEU A 443 39.72 9.19 -3.11
N PRO A 444 40.05 10.07 -4.07
CA PRO A 444 41.12 11.08 -3.90
C PRO A 444 40.87 12.06 -2.75
N ASP A 445 39.63 12.29 -2.35
CA ASP A 445 39.22 13.14 -1.23
C ASP A 445 39.18 12.40 0.13
N GLY A 446 39.58 11.13 0.15
CA GLY A 446 39.62 10.30 1.36
C GLY A 446 38.34 9.57 1.69
N LYS A 447 37.21 9.85 1.03
CA LYS A 447 35.97 9.07 1.19
C LYS A 447 36.14 7.65 0.69
N ILE A 448 35.33 6.75 1.21
CA ILE A 448 35.26 5.36 0.76
C ILE A 448 34.03 5.17 -0.12
N ARG A 449 34.24 4.85 -1.39
CA ARG A 449 33.19 4.39 -2.31
C ARG A 449 33.01 2.90 -2.16
N ALA A 450 31.76 2.47 -1.98
CA ALA A 450 31.42 1.06 -1.84
C ALA A 450 30.05 0.73 -2.46
N ALA A 451 29.83 -0.55 -2.73
CA ALA A 451 28.60 -1.02 -3.33
C ALA A 451 27.91 -2.10 -2.50
N GLY A 452 26.61 -2.19 -2.62
CA GLY A 452 25.78 -3.24 -2.02
C GLY A 452 24.66 -3.66 -2.94
N LEU A 453 24.16 -4.88 -2.75
CA LEU A 453 23.20 -5.57 -3.60
C LEU A 453 22.02 -6.08 -2.78
N ALA A 454 20.83 -6.06 -3.36
CA ALA A 454 19.64 -6.65 -2.75
C ALA A 454 18.64 -7.14 -3.78
N LEU A 455 17.86 -8.14 -3.39
CA LEU A 455 16.72 -8.67 -4.12
C LEU A 455 15.40 -8.36 -3.40
N ALA A 456 14.30 -8.40 -4.15
CA ALA A 456 12.97 -8.30 -3.60
C ALA A 456 11.95 -9.08 -4.42
N MET A 457 10.86 -9.44 -3.75
CA MET A 457 9.61 -9.87 -4.38
C MET A 457 8.41 -9.22 -3.68
N GLN A 458 7.25 -9.31 -4.30
CA GLN A 458 5.96 -8.89 -3.74
C GLN A 458 4.86 -9.75 -4.34
N GLY A 459 3.58 -9.46 -4.09
CA GLY A 459 2.45 -10.09 -4.77
C GLY A 459 1.79 -9.18 -5.81
N SER A 460 0.89 -9.74 -6.60
CA SER A 460 0.04 -9.04 -7.56
C SER A 460 -1.44 -9.26 -7.21
N SER A 461 -1.90 -8.80 -6.07
CA SER A 461 -3.18 -9.01 -5.39
C SER A 461 -3.08 -9.96 -4.19
N ILE A 462 -4.19 -10.19 -3.52
CA ILE A 462 -4.34 -11.20 -2.47
C ILE A 462 -5.10 -12.38 -3.08
N SER A 463 -4.42 -13.51 -3.24
CA SER A 463 -5.00 -14.74 -3.79
C SER A 463 -6.23 -15.18 -2.99
N ASN A 464 -7.27 -15.63 -3.70
CA ASN A 464 -8.55 -16.09 -3.14
C ASN A 464 -9.35 -15.04 -2.33
N VAL A 465 -8.97 -13.75 -2.37
CA VAL A 465 -9.60 -12.66 -1.62
C VAL A 465 -10.03 -11.53 -2.53
N ASP A 466 -9.10 -11.02 -3.33
CA ASP A 466 -9.37 -9.82 -4.13
C ASP A 466 -10.23 -10.13 -5.36
N VAL A 467 -11.16 -9.21 -5.62
CA VAL A 467 -12.10 -9.25 -6.74
C VAL A 467 -12.14 -7.90 -7.41
N ALA A 468 -12.13 -7.86 -8.73
CA ALA A 468 -12.34 -6.65 -9.51
C ALA A 468 -13.35 -6.89 -10.62
N SER A 469 -14.15 -5.86 -10.91
CA SER A 469 -15.09 -5.87 -12.03
C SER A 469 -14.87 -4.64 -12.91
N ALA A 470 -15.18 -4.77 -14.19
CA ALA A 470 -15.17 -3.67 -15.14
C ALA A 470 -16.47 -3.68 -15.97
N THR A 471 -16.93 -2.50 -16.33
CA THR A 471 -18.03 -2.34 -17.30
C THR A 471 -17.53 -1.50 -18.46
N ILE A 472 -17.81 -1.94 -19.70
CA ILE A 472 -17.50 -1.18 -20.89
C ILE A 472 -18.70 -1.15 -21.84
N LYS A 473 -18.97 0.02 -22.42
CA LYS A 473 -20.07 0.20 -23.39
C LYS A 473 -19.63 0.99 -24.61
N VAL A 474 -20.25 0.72 -25.74
CA VAL A 474 -20.21 1.55 -26.95
C VAL A 474 -21.26 2.65 -26.82
N ASN A 475 -20.86 3.90 -27.05
CA ASN A 475 -21.78 5.06 -27.07
C ASN A 475 -22.25 5.34 -28.50
N ASP A 476 -23.16 6.29 -28.66
CA ASP A 476 -23.87 6.64 -29.91
C ASP A 476 -22.95 7.06 -31.06
N ASP A 477 -21.84 7.73 -30.77
CA ASP A 477 -20.84 8.11 -31.79
C ASP A 477 -19.70 7.08 -31.96
N GLY A 478 -19.82 5.91 -31.29
CA GLY A 478 -18.88 4.81 -31.39
C GLY A 478 -17.70 4.86 -30.43
N PHE A 479 -17.54 5.90 -29.60
CA PHE A 479 -16.53 5.88 -28.54
C PHE A 479 -16.91 4.91 -27.39
N TYR A 480 -15.96 4.58 -26.53
CA TYR A 480 -16.20 3.67 -25.41
C TYR A 480 -16.21 4.40 -24.06
N THR A 481 -17.09 3.96 -23.17
CA THR A 481 -17.00 4.32 -21.75
C THR A 481 -16.57 3.11 -20.94
N LEU A 482 -15.44 3.21 -20.25
CA LEU A 482 -14.90 2.23 -19.30
C LEU A 482 -15.19 2.69 -17.87
N SER A 483 -16.04 1.96 -17.15
CA SER A 483 -16.30 2.15 -15.72
C SER A 483 -15.57 1.11 -14.90
N ILE A 484 -14.80 1.56 -13.90
CA ILE A 484 -13.97 0.74 -13.02
C ILE A 484 -14.21 1.07 -11.56
N GLY A 485 -14.00 0.09 -10.69
CA GLY A 485 -14.01 0.26 -9.24
C GLY A 485 -12.64 0.56 -8.64
N ALA A 486 -11.56 0.40 -9.40
CA ALA A 486 -10.20 0.73 -8.98
C ALA A 486 -9.99 2.25 -8.88
N THR A 487 -9.13 2.67 -7.94
CA THR A 487 -8.90 4.09 -7.64
C THR A 487 -7.52 4.56 -8.09
N ASP A 488 -7.46 5.62 -8.89
CA ASP A 488 -6.20 6.29 -9.22
C ASP A 488 -5.77 7.21 -8.06
N MET A 489 -4.68 6.86 -7.40
CA MET A 489 -4.07 7.64 -6.33
C MET A 489 -2.77 8.35 -6.78
N GLY A 490 -2.62 8.57 -8.10
CA GLY A 490 -1.42 9.08 -8.75
C GLY A 490 -0.65 8.01 -9.52
N THR A 491 -1.09 6.75 -9.47
CA THR A 491 -0.46 5.62 -10.16
C THR A 491 -0.65 5.63 -11.67
N GLY A 492 -1.69 6.33 -12.17
CA GLY A 492 -2.06 6.33 -13.58
C GLY A 492 -2.92 5.12 -13.97
N CYS A 493 -3.61 4.48 -13.02
CA CYS A 493 -4.41 3.30 -13.31
C CYS A 493 -5.54 3.58 -14.31
N ASP A 494 -6.18 4.75 -14.28
CA ASP A 494 -7.19 5.15 -15.27
C ASP A 494 -6.63 5.10 -16.70
N THR A 495 -5.35 5.43 -16.88
CA THR A 495 -4.66 5.42 -18.18
C THR A 495 -4.28 4.00 -18.60
N ILE A 496 -3.65 3.22 -17.69
CA ILE A 496 -3.21 1.86 -18.06
C ILE A 496 -4.38 0.90 -18.31
N LEU A 497 -5.48 1.05 -17.58
CA LEU A 497 -6.68 0.25 -17.82
C LEU A 497 -7.37 0.62 -19.14
N ALA A 498 -7.33 1.91 -19.53
CA ALA A 498 -7.73 2.35 -20.85
C ALA A 498 -6.79 1.80 -21.96
N GLN A 499 -5.47 1.72 -21.73
CA GLN A 499 -4.53 1.09 -22.67
C GLN A 499 -4.83 -0.41 -22.86
N ILE A 500 -5.12 -1.14 -21.77
CA ILE A 500 -5.52 -2.56 -21.82
C ILE A 500 -6.81 -2.71 -22.61
N ALA A 501 -7.83 -1.86 -22.37
CA ALA A 501 -9.08 -1.90 -23.13
C ALA A 501 -8.87 -1.56 -24.61
N ALA A 502 -8.06 -0.53 -24.92
CA ALA A 502 -7.77 -0.12 -26.29
C ALA A 502 -7.03 -1.20 -27.08
N GLU A 503 -6.08 -1.91 -26.46
CA GLU A 503 -5.41 -3.05 -27.08
C GLU A 503 -6.42 -4.17 -27.42
N CYS A 504 -7.32 -4.51 -26.49
CA CYS A 504 -8.36 -5.53 -26.70
C CYS A 504 -9.33 -5.14 -27.81
N LEU A 505 -9.75 -3.85 -27.85
CA LEU A 505 -10.74 -3.34 -28.77
C LEU A 505 -10.15 -2.85 -30.10
N ASN A 506 -8.84 -2.97 -30.26
CA ASN A 506 -8.10 -2.49 -31.43
C ASN A 506 -8.42 -1.04 -31.80
N CYS A 507 -8.50 -0.15 -30.79
CA CYS A 507 -8.78 1.27 -30.95
C CYS A 507 -7.70 2.14 -30.29
N SER A 508 -7.80 3.46 -30.42
CA SER A 508 -6.92 4.39 -29.70
C SER A 508 -7.36 4.52 -28.23
N VAL A 509 -6.41 4.75 -27.32
CA VAL A 509 -6.69 5.10 -25.92
C VAL A 509 -7.57 6.36 -25.82
N ASP A 510 -7.47 7.28 -26.77
CA ASP A 510 -8.26 8.52 -26.79
C ASP A 510 -9.75 8.29 -27.06
N GLU A 511 -10.12 7.13 -27.66
CA GLU A 511 -11.48 6.73 -27.91
C GLU A 511 -12.16 6.09 -26.67
N ILE A 512 -11.46 6.00 -25.54
CA ILE A 512 -11.97 5.41 -24.30
C ILE A 512 -12.08 6.49 -23.22
N VAL A 513 -13.30 6.74 -22.76
CA VAL A 513 -13.58 7.61 -21.61
C VAL A 513 -13.59 6.75 -20.34
N THR A 514 -12.61 6.97 -19.45
CA THR A 514 -12.55 6.26 -18.17
C THR A 514 -13.32 7.03 -17.11
N ARG A 515 -14.19 6.34 -16.36
CA ARG A 515 -14.92 6.89 -15.22
C ARG A 515 -14.38 6.32 -13.93
N GLY A 516 -14.04 7.23 -13.00
CA GLY A 516 -13.59 6.91 -11.65
C GLY A 516 -14.73 6.48 -10.73
N VAL A 517 -14.41 6.25 -9.46
CA VAL A 517 -15.25 5.45 -8.56
C VAL A 517 -16.39 6.24 -7.92
N ASP A 518 -17.57 5.69 -8.09
CA ASP A 518 -18.79 6.01 -7.39
C ASP A 518 -19.49 4.68 -7.06
N THR A 519 -19.71 4.39 -5.79
CA THR A 519 -20.23 3.08 -5.36
C THR A 519 -21.65 2.73 -5.83
N ASP A 520 -22.37 3.69 -6.39
CA ASP A 520 -23.69 3.46 -6.98
C ASP A 520 -23.61 3.06 -8.46
N THR A 521 -22.61 3.55 -9.19
CA THR A 521 -22.51 3.38 -10.65
C THR A 521 -21.29 2.60 -11.11
N SER A 522 -20.23 2.55 -10.31
CA SER A 522 -19.05 1.74 -10.63
C SER A 522 -19.27 0.28 -10.25
N PRO A 523 -18.79 -0.68 -11.06
CA PRO A 523 -18.77 -2.08 -10.67
C PRO A 523 -17.86 -2.29 -9.44
N TYR A 524 -18.11 -3.36 -8.69
CA TYR A 524 -17.37 -3.66 -7.47
C TYR A 524 -15.89 -3.93 -7.75
N ASP A 525 -15.05 -3.37 -6.90
CA ASP A 525 -13.60 -3.63 -6.84
C ASP A 525 -13.18 -3.64 -5.36
N SER A 526 -12.30 -4.55 -4.99
CA SER A 526 -11.80 -4.65 -3.61
C SER A 526 -11.05 -3.39 -3.17
N GLY A 527 -10.50 -2.62 -4.11
CA GLY A 527 -9.77 -1.38 -3.86
C GLY A 527 -8.34 -1.41 -4.41
N SER A 528 -7.72 -0.23 -4.50
CA SER A 528 -6.36 -0.10 -5.00
C SER A 528 -5.34 -0.28 -3.87
N TYR A 529 -5.07 -1.53 -3.53
CA TYR A 529 -4.07 -1.99 -2.55
C TYR A 529 -3.44 -3.32 -3.01
N ALA A 530 -2.50 -3.87 -2.25
CA ALA A 530 -1.80 -5.13 -2.54
C ALA A 530 -1.27 -5.21 -3.99
N SER A 531 -1.00 -4.05 -4.60
CA SER A 531 -0.56 -3.91 -6.00
C SER A 531 -1.48 -4.60 -7.02
N SER A 532 -2.77 -4.73 -6.72
CA SER A 532 -3.74 -5.56 -7.47
C SER A 532 -4.18 -4.97 -8.81
N THR A 533 -4.21 -3.64 -8.95
CA THR A 533 -4.95 -2.96 -10.02
C THR A 533 -4.54 -3.39 -11.43
N THR A 534 -3.24 -3.41 -11.76
CA THR A 534 -2.79 -3.81 -13.10
C THR A 534 -3.15 -5.26 -13.40
N TYR A 535 -2.88 -6.17 -12.48
CA TYR A 535 -3.08 -7.59 -12.65
C TYR A 535 -4.57 -7.96 -12.60
N LEU A 536 -5.24 -7.62 -11.50
CA LEU A 536 -6.61 -8.07 -11.21
C LEU A 536 -7.65 -7.27 -12.02
N THR A 537 -7.67 -5.92 -11.87
CA THR A 537 -8.63 -5.08 -12.61
C THR A 537 -8.32 -5.08 -14.11
N GLY A 538 -7.03 -5.16 -14.50
CA GLY A 538 -6.64 -5.33 -15.88
C GLY A 538 -7.21 -6.59 -16.52
N MET A 539 -7.23 -7.74 -15.81
CA MET A 539 -7.86 -8.97 -16.29
C MET A 539 -9.38 -8.87 -16.35
N ALA A 540 -10.03 -8.17 -15.42
CA ALA A 540 -11.46 -7.86 -15.52
C ALA A 540 -11.75 -7.07 -16.80
N VAL A 541 -10.94 -6.04 -17.11
CA VAL A 541 -11.06 -5.27 -18.37
C VAL A 541 -10.89 -6.15 -19.60
N VAL A 542 -9.88 -7.06 -19.64
CA VAL A 542 -9.68 -7.98 -20.75
C VAL A 542 -10.92 -8.87 -20.97
N LYS A 543 -11.48 -9.46 -19.91
CA LYS A 543 -12.68 -10.28 -19.97
C LYS A 543 -13.87 -9.48 -20.48
N THR A 544 -14.08 -8.28 -19.93
CA THR A 544 -15.17 -7.38 -20.32
C THR A 544 -15.10 -6.99 -21.80
N CYS A 545 -13.89 -6.67 -22.29
CA CYS A 545 -13.71 -6.35 -23.70
C CYS A 545 -14.03 -7.55 -24.61
N ARG A 546 -13.63 -8.77 -24.23
CA ARG A 546 -13.97 -9.98 -25.00
C ARG A 546 -15.48 -10.21 -25.06
N SER A 547 -16.17 -10.08 -23.95
CA SER A 547 -17.64 -10.17 -23.90
C SER A 547 -18.32 -9.06 -24.72
N LEU A 548 -17.78 -7.84 -24.72
CA LEU A 548 -18.31 -6.75 -25.55
C LEU A 548 -18.08 -7.00 -27.03
N ILE A 549 -16.92 -7.48 -27.47
CA ILE A 549 -16.61 -7.83 -28.87
C ILE A 549 -17.61 -8.88 -29.38
N GLN A 550 -17.94 -9.86 -28.56
CA GLN A 550 -18.93 -10.86 -28.92
C GLN A 550 -20.31 -10.22 -29.18
N LYS A 551 -20.77 -9.34 -28.29
CA LYS A 551 -22.03 -8.59 -28.49
C LYS A 551 -22.00 -7.66 -29.70
N ILE A 552 -20.86 -7.03 -29.98
CA ILE A 552 -20.64 -6.21 -31.17
C ILE A 552 -20.81 -7.06 -32.44
N LYS A 553 -20.23 -8.27 -32.49
CA LYS A 553 -20.38 -9.20 -33.62
C LYS A 553 -21.83 -9.69 -33.76
N GLU A 554 -22.48 -10.03 -32.66
CA GLU A 554 -23.92 -10.43 -32.67
C GLU A 554 -24.81 -9.33 -33.22
N LYS A 555 -24.63 -8.08 -32.79
CA LYS A 555 -25.37 -6.91 -33.32
C LYS A 555 -25.07 -6.70 -34.80
N ALA A 556 -23.78 -6.77 -35.18
CA ALA A 556 -23.37 -6.63 -36.58
C ALA A 556 -23.98 -7.74 -37.48
N ALA A 557 -24.08 -8.97 -36.97
CA ALA A 557 -24.68 -10.09 -37.72
C ALA A 557 -26.15 -9.80 -38.10
N LEU A 558 -26.93 -9.21 -37.17
CA LEU A 558 -28.28 -8.79 -37.47
C LEU A 558 -28.33 -7.69 -38.53
N MET A 559 -27.38 -6.75 -38.53
CA MET A 559 -27.32 -5.64 -39.50
C MET A 559 -26.78 -6.06 -40.87
N LEU A 560 -25.99 -7.15 -40.92
CA LEU A 560 -25.35 -7.66 -42.11
C LEU A 560 -26.09 -8.90 -42.71
N ASP A 561 -27.21 -9.32 -42.09
CA ASP A 561 -27.91 -10.59 -42.42
C ASP A 561 -26.95 -11.80 -42.46
N CYS A 562 -26.14 -11.92 -41.41
CA CYS A 562 -25.22 -13.03 -41.28
C CYS A 562 -25.71 -13.98 -40.17
N ASP A 563 -25.90 -15.26 -40.52
CA ASP A 563 -26.48 -16.24 -39.59
C ASP A 563 -25.54 -16.61 -38.42
N ASP A 564 -24.21 -16.54 -38.64
CA ASP A 564 -23.23 -16.90 -37.61
C ASP A 564 -22.25 -15.74 -37.31
N PRO A 565 -22.40 -15.06 -36.15
CA PRO A 565 -21.53 -13.96 -35.74
C PRO A 565 -20.05 -14.34 -35.67
N SER A 566 -19.71 -15.62 -35.50
CA SER A 566 -18.31 -16.06 -35.42
C SER A 566 -17.53 -15.86 -36.73
N ASN A 567 -18.23 -15.85 -37.88
CA ASN A 567 -17.66 -15.60 -39.19
C ASN A 567 -17.28 -14.13 -39.44
N LEU A 568 -17.76 -13.21 -38.60
CA LEU A 568 -17.49 -11.78 -38.74
C LEU A 568 -16.13 -11.40 -38.17
N GLU A 569 -15.47 -10.46 -38.81
CA GLU A 569 -14.19 -9.90 -38.35
C GLU A 569 -14.40 -8.52 -37.74
N PHE A 570 -13.97 -8.36 -36.48
CA PHE A 570 -13.93 -7.06 -35.78
C PHE A 570 -12.55 -6.46 -35.92
N THR A 571 -12.43 -5.28 -36.51
CA THR A 571 -11.19 -4.55 -36.77
C THR A 571 -10.94 -3.38 -35.82
N GLY A 572 -11.86 -3.11 -34.89
CA GLY A 572 -11.85 -2.00 -33.94
C GLY A 572 -12.73 -0.83 -34.37
N ASP A 573 -12.70 -0.41 -35.60
CA ASP A 573 -13.54 0.65 -36.18
C ASP A 573 -14.79 0.12 -36.88
N ALA A 574 -14.80 -1.18 -37.22
CA ALA A 574 -15.91 -1.81 -37.92
C ALA A 574 -15.95 -3.32 -37.70
N VAL A 575 -17.09 -3.91 -38.11
CA VAL A 575 -17.28 -5.33 -38.28
C VAL A 575 -17.52 -5.61 -39.77
N THR A 576 -16.79 -6.57 -40.34
CA THR A 576 -16.85 -6.95 -41.74
C THR A 576 -17.26 -8.40 -41.85
N ASP A 577 -18.12 -8.70 -42.79
CA ASP A 577 -18.41 -10.05 -43.25
C ASP A 577 -17.43 -10.39 -44.41
N PRO A 578 -16.45 -11.28 -44.21
CA PRO A 578 -15.49 -11.64 -45.26
C PRO A 578 -16.14 -12.31 -46.47
N ALA A 579 -17.28 -12.98 -46.29
CA ALA A 579 -17.95 -13.72 -47.36
C ALA A 579 -18.67 -12.77 -48.32
N SER A 580 -19.35 -11.76 -47.83
CA SER A 580 -20.10 -10.79 -48.64
C SER A 580 -19.36 -9.49 -48.93
N GLY A 581 -18.29 -9.19 -48.17
CA GLY A 581 -17.58 -7.90 -48.20
C GLY A 581 -18.37 -6.77 -47.56
N ARG A 582 -19.57 -7.00 -47.02
CA ARG A 582 -20.36 -6.00 -46.33
C ARG A 582 -19.71 -5.61 -45.01
N ARG A 583 -19.88 -4.32 -44.63
CA ARG A 583 -19.28 -3.73 -43.45
C ARG A 583 -20.24 -2.85 -42.73
N VAL A 584 -20.18 -2.86 -41.39
CA VAL A 584 -20.89 -1.90 -40.51
C VAL A 584 -19.86 -1.26 -39.58
N THR A 585 -19.95 0.08 -39.47
CA THR A 585 -19.01 0.80 -38.60
C THR A 585 -19.41 0.74 -37.14
N ARG A 586 -18.48 0.98 -36.24
CA ARG A 586 -18.72 1.08 -34.79
C ARG A 586 -19.74 2.20 -34.49
N GLN A 587 -19.70 3.31 -35.22
CA GLN A 587 -20.68 4.40 -35.08
C GLN A 587 -22.07 3.93 -35.48
N ASP A 588 -22.21 3.22 -36.61
CA ASP A 588 -23.53 2.66 -37.03
C ASP A 588 -24.09 1.68 -36.00
N LEU A 589 -23.19 0.83 -35.43
CA LEU A 589 -23.55 -0.10 -34.37
C LEU A 589 -24.01 0.62 -33.08
N GLY A 590 -23.29 1.69 -32.67
CA GLY A 590 -23.67 2.52 -31.52
C GLY A 590 -25.03 3.19 -31.72
N ASN A 591 -25.23 3.82 -32.87
CA ASN A 591 -26.54 4.42 -33.25
C ASN A 591 -27.65 3.38 -33.27
N ALA A 592 -27.42 2.24 -33.91
CA ALA A 592 -28.44 1.17 -34.00
C ALA A 592 -28.80 0.62 -32.61
N ALA A 593 -27.85 0.47 -31.70
CA ALA A 593 -28.13 -0.02 -30.35
C ALA A 593 -29.02 0.92 -29.53
N MET A 594 -29.11 2.19 -29.88
CA MET A 594 -29.98 3.17 -29.21
C MET A 594 -31.42 3.14 -29.70
N ILE A 595 -31.67 2.73 -30.93
CA ILE A 595 -32.97 2.80 -31.56
C ILE A 595 -33.64 1.44 -31.77
N THR A 596 -32.90 0.34 -31.58
CA THR A 596 -33.44 -1.03 -31.70
C THR A 596 -33.47 -1.67 -30.31
N ASN A 597 -34.50 -2.48 -30.07
CA ASN A 597 -34.72 -3.14 -28.79
C ASN A 597 -34.23 -4.62 -28.84
N ASP A 598 -32.98 -4.83 -29.25
CA ASP A 598 -32.42 -6.18 -29.44
C ASP A 598 -31.17 -6.42 -28.54
N ILE A 599 -30.01 -5.92 -28.92
CA ILE A 599 -28.75 -6.17 -28.22
C ILE A 599 -28.16 -4.87 -27.71
N ALA A 600 -28.01 -4.77 -26.37
CA ALA A 600 -27.29 -3.68 -25.74
C ALA A 600 -25.77 -3.89 -25.90
N LEU A 601 -25.06 -2.87 -26.40
CA LEU A 601 -23.62 -2.88 -26.58
C LEU A 601 -22.88 -2.48 -25.28
N GLU A 602 -23.16 -3.23 -24.22
CA GLU A 602 -22.55 -3.07 -22.91
C GLU A 602 -22.21 -4.45 -22.34
N ALA A 603 -21.05 -4.59 -21.71
CA ALA A 603 -20.63 -5.77 -21.00
C ALA A 603 -20.05 -5.44 -19.64
N THR A 604 -20.29 -6.32 -18.66
CA THR A 604 -19.72 -6.27 -17.33
C THR A 604 -19.18 -7.65 -16.98
N GLU A 605 -17.91 -7.72 -16.61
CA GLU A 605 -17.28 -8.96 -16.16
C GLU A 605 -16.52 -8.75 -14.86
N THR A 606 -16.40 -9.85 -14.14
CA THR A 606 -15.67 -9.93 -12.88
C THR A 606 -14.47 -10.83 -13.02
N HIS A 607 -13.35 -10.42 -12.44
CA HIS A 607 -12.17 -11.26 -12.29
C HIS A 607 -11.85 -11.48 -10.81
N TYR A 608 -11.54 -12.71 -10.52
CA TYR A 608 -11.05 -13.24 -9.27
C TYR A 608 -9.80 -14.06 -9.57
N SER A 609 -8.74 -13.93 -8.78
CA SER A 609 -7.52 -14.70 -8.99
C SER A 609 -7.26 -15.66 -7.83
N PRO A 610 -7.07 -16.96 -8.12
CA PRO A 610 -6.64 -17.94 -7.12
C PRO A 610 -5.15 -17.83 -6.79
N THR A 611 -4.39 -17.07 -7.57
CA THR A 611 -2.93 -16.90 -7.44
C THR A 611 -2.56 -15.43 -7.34
N SER A 612 -1.38 -15.15 -6.77
CA SER A 612 -0.80 -13.82 -6.66
C SER A 612 0.62 -13.82 -7.24
N PRO A 613 0.77 -13.84 -8.58
CA PRO A 613 2.08 -14.00 -9.21
C PRO A 613 3.03 -12.88 -8.76
N PRO A 614 4.22 -13.23 -8.25
CA PRO A 614 5.13 -12.24 -7.73
C PRO A 614 5.87 -11.48 -8.84
N PRO A 615 5.90 -10.14 -8.80
CA PRO A 615 6.97 -9.39 -9.43
C PRO A 615 8.28 -9.62 -8.68
N TYR A 616 9.40 -9.52 -9.38
CA TYR A 616 10.75 -9.65 -8.83
C TYR A 616 11.59 -8.42 -9.13
N MET A 617 12.59 -8.16 -8.30
CA MET A 617 13.47 -7.00 -8.48
C MET A 617 14.85 -7.30 -7.93
N ALA A 618 15.88 -6.87 -8.65
CA ALA A 618 17.23 -6.74 -8.15
C ALA A 618 17.64 -5.27 -8.15
N ALA A 619 18.38 -4.86 -7.14
CA ALA A 619 18.88 -3.49 -7.05
C ALA A 619 20.29 -3.44 -6.46
N ALA A 620 21.04 -2.41 -6.83
CA ALA A 620 22.37 -2.15 -6.31
C ALA A 620 22.54 -0.67 -5.97
N ALA A 621 23.15 -0.42 -4.81
CA ALA A 621 23.48 0.91 -4.33
C ALA A 621 25.00 1.14 -4.42
N VAL A 622 25.40 2.37 -4.77
CA VAL A 622 26.78 2.87 -4.65
C VAL A 622 26.76 4.08 -3.74
N VAL A 623 27.51 4.02 -2.66
CA VAL A 623 27.63 5.10 -1.68
C VAL A 623 29.05 5.60 -1.55
N ASP A 624 29.23 6.88 -1.22
CA ASP A 624 30.48 7.46 -0.74
C ASP A 624 30.33 7.76 0.75
N VAL A 625 31.15 7.19 1.58
CA VAL A 625 31.12 7.38 3.04
C VAL A 625 32.35 8.18 3.47
N ASP A 626 32.09 9.27 4.17
CA ASP A 626 33.10 10.05 4.87
C ASP A 626 33.35 9.45 6.26
N LEU A 627 34.51 8.84 6.47
CA LEU A 627 34.85 8.17 7.74
C LEU A 627 35.13 9.14 8.89
N GLU A 628 35.32 10.45 8.62
CA GLU A 628 35.54 11.45 9.66
C GLU A 628 34.22 11.97 10.24
N THR A 629 33.20 12.08 9.42
CA THR A 629 31.90 12.66 9.79
C THR A 629 30.78 11.64 9.87
N GLY A 630 30.98 10.44 9.31
CA GLY A 630 29.94 9.43 9.16
C GLY A 630 28.93 9.74 8.04
N HIS A 631 29.14 10.79 7.25
CA HIS A 631 28.20 11.19 6.19
C HIS A 631 28.17 10.15 5.07
N ILE A 632 26.97 9.88 4.57
CA ILE A 632 26.70 8.93 3.49
C ILE A 632 26.12 9.71 2.31
N ASP A 633 26.84 9.74 1.19
CA ASP A 633 26.34 10.25 -0.09
C ASP A 633 25.87 9.06 -0.94
N LEU A 634 24.58 9.01 -1.31
CA LEU A 634 24.12 8.06 -2.31
C LEU A 634 24.55 8.57 -3.69
N VAL A 635 25.48 7.87 -4.33
CA VAL A 635 26.04 8.25 -5.63
C VAL A 635 25.20 7.72 -6.77
N ASP A 636 24.85 6.44 -6.71
CA ASP A 636 24.12 5.74 -7.77
C ASP A 636 23.24 4.66 -7.18
N TYR A 637 22.04 4.53 -7.70
CA TYR A 637 21.11 3.45 -7.36
C TYR A 637 20.51 2.88 -8.64
N ALA A 638 20.84 1.64 -8.94
CA ALA A 638 20.30 0.93 -10.10
C ALA A 638 19.29 -0.11 -9.67
N ALA A 639 18.20 -0.26 -10.42
CA ALA A 639 17.16 -1.24 -10.19
C ALA A 639 16.69 -1.86 -11.51
N VAL A 640 16.52 -3.17 -11.51
CA VAL A 640 15.91 -3.92 -12.63
C VAL A 640 14.71 -4.69 -12.10
N VAL A 641 13.55 -4.45 -12.71
CA VAL A 641 12.27 -4.98 -12.25
C VAL A 641 11.70 -5.96 -13.28
N ASP A 642 11.32 -7.13 -12.81
CA ASP A 642 10.48 -8.08 -13.53
C ASP A 642 9.02 -7.88 -13.08
N CYS A 643 8.28 -7.06 -13.83
CA CYS A 643 6.83 -6.87 -13.65
C CYS A 643 6.01 -7.48 -14.80
N GLY A 644 6.53 -8.49 -15.47
CA GLY A 644 5.92 -9.04 -16.66
C GLY A 644 6.01 -8.08 -17.86
N THR A 645 4.96 -8.07 -18.67
CA THR A 645 4.82 -7.09 -19.73
C THR A 645 4.53 -5.69 -19.14
N VAL A 646 5.35 -4.72 -19.48
CA VAL A 646 5.17 -3.33 -19.06
C VAL A 646 4.05 -2.68 -19.87
N ILE A 647 2.95 -2.31 -19.23
CA ILE A 647 1.80 -1.69 -19.92
C ILE A 647 2.17 -0.28 -20.43
N ASN A 648 2.69 0.57 -19.53
CA ASN A 648 3.15 1.93 -19.85
C ASN A 648 4.54 2.19 -19.26
N PRO A 649 5.60 2.20 -20.06
CA PRO A 649 6.97 2.31 -19.56
C PRO A 649 7.26 3.59 -18.76
N ALA A 650 6.68 4.73 -19.13
CA ALA A 650 6.88 5.98 -18.42
C ALA A 650 6.22 5.95 -17.03
N LEU A 651 4.98 5.47 -16.93
CA LEU A 651 4.27 5.37 -15.66
C LEU A 651 4.90 4.32 -14.74
N ALA A 652 5.32 3.17 -15.30
CA ALA A 652 6.02 2.13 -14.54
C ALA A 652 7.35 2.64 -13.96
N ARG A 653 8.11 3.40 -14.76
CA ARG A 653 9.37 4.02 -14.32
C ARG A 653 9.15 5.00 -13.17
N VAL A 654 8.19 5.92 -13.31
CA VAL A 654 7.85 6.90 -12.26
C VAL A 654 7.43 6.22 -10.95
N GLN A 655 6.66 5.12 -11.05
CA GLN A 655 6.28 4.32 -9.86
C GLN A 655 7.51 3.67 -9.20
N THR A 656 8.45 3.19 -10.00
CA THR A 656 9.69 2.57 -9.48
C THR A 656 10.56 3.63 -8.80
N GLU A 657 10.88 4.72 -9.49
CA GLU A 657 11.69 5.81 -8.94
C GLU A 657 11.10 6.37 -7.63
N GLY A 658 9.78 6.61 -7.62
CA GLY A 658 9.08 7.12 -6.43
C GLY A 658 9.12 6.15 -5.23
N GLY A 659 9.01 4.83 -5.47
CA GLY A 659 9.11 3.84 -4.39
C GLY A 659 10.54 3.67 -3.88
N LEU A 660 11.53 3.72 -4.77
CA LEU A 660 12.94 3.71 -4.37
C LEU A 660 13.26 4.87 -3.43
N VAL A 661 12.81 6.09 -3.75
CA VAL A 661 13.06 7.28 -2.90
C VAL A 661 12.40 7.13 -1.53
N GLN A 662 11.21 6.54 -1.44
CA GLN A 662 10.60 6.24 -0.13
C GLN A 662 11.45 5.24 0.67
N GLY A 663 11.97 4.20 0.02
CA GLY A 663 12.88 3.25 0.66
C GLY A 663 14.21 3.89 1.10
N LEU A 664 14.76 4.82 0.31
CA LEU A 664 15.95 5.61 0.67
C LEU A 664 15.70 6.44 1.93
N GLY A 665 14.55 7.13 2.01
CA GLY A 665 14.15 7.90 3.19
C GLY A 665 14.09 7.04 4.45
N MET A 666 13.40 5.90 4.37
CA MET A 666 13.32 4.93 5.47
C MET A 666 14.71 4.42 5.90
N THR A 667 15.65 4.28 4.96
CA THR A 667 16.99 3.74 5.21
C THR A 667 17.90 4.75 5.91
N LEU A 668 17.85 6.02 5.52
CA LEU A 668 18.89 6.99 5.89
C LEU A 668 18.42 8.08 6.86
N MET A 669 17.11 8.39 6.96
CA MET A 669 16.69 9.60 7.68
C MET A 669 15.32 9.54 8.36
N GLU A 670 14.37 8.73 7.88
CA GLU A 670 12.99 8.77 8.36
C GLU A 670 12.79 7.92 9.61
N ASN A 671 12.23 8.50 10.65
CA ASN A 671 11.74 7.80 11.84
C ASN A 671 10.68 8.65 12.57
N VAL A 672 9.68 8.03 13.15
CA VAL A 672 8.78 8.67 14.10
C VAL A 672 9.42 8.62 15.49
N GLN A 673 9.53 9.78 16.14
CA GLN A 673 10.17 9.92 17.45
C GLN A 673 9.13 10.21 18.53
N PHE A 674 9.12 9.39 19.58
CA PHE A 674 8.25 9.56 20.74
C PHE A 674 9.02 10.09 21.93
N ASP A 675 8.36 10.93 22.75
CA ASP A 675 8.84 11.22 24.10
C ASP A 675 8.41 10.16 25.12
N SER A 676 8.82 10.32 26.36
CA SER A 676 8.47 9.41 27.47
C SER A 676 6.98 9.39 27.83
N LEU A 677 6.18 10.29 27.26
CA LEU A 677 4.72 10.38 27.44
C LEU A 677 3.95 9.86 26.23
N GLY A 678 4.65 9.29 25.23
CA GLY A 678 4.05 8.76 24.01
C GLY A 678 3.66 9.82 22.97
N ARG A 679 4.16 11.06 23.08
CA ARG A 679 3.90 12.13 22.12
C ARG A 679 4.89 12.09 20.99
N ILE A 680 4.39 12.24 19.74
CA ILE A 680 5.25 12.36 18.56
C ILE A 680 5.91 13.74 18.54
N GLN A 681 7.26 13.75 18.51
CA GLN A 681 8.06 14.96 18.57
C GLN A 681 8.27 15.61 17.21
N ASN A 682 8.35 14.81 16.13
CA ASN A 682 8.62 15.26 14.78
C ASN A 682 7.36 15.16 13.89
N ASN A 683 6.38 16.01 14.18
CA ASN A 683 5.04 15.97 13.60
C ASN A 683 4.83 16.94 12.41
N SER A 684 5.91 17.43 11.82
CA SER A 684 5.87 18.34 10.68
C SER A 684 7.06 18.10 9.73
N PHE A 685 6.97 18.54 8.47
CA PHE A 685 8.09 18.45 7.51
C PHE A 685 9.31 19.33 7.88
N MET A 686 9.21 20.17 8.92
CA MET A 686 10.36 20.86 9.48
C MET A 686 11.26 19.92 10.30
N GLN A 687 10.67 18.89 10.91
CA GLN A 687 11.31 17.99 11.86
C GLN A 687 11.39 16.55 11.31
N TYR A 688 10.35 16.07 10.66
CA TYR A 688 10.32 14.77 9.96
C TYR A 688 10.91 14.95 8.57
N ARG A 689 12.12 14.44 8.38
CA ARG A 689 12.85 14.59 7.12
C ARG A 689 12.46 13.51 6.13
N VAL A 690 12.03 13.94 4.94
CA VAL A 690 11.88 13.09 3.76
C VAL A 690 13.01 13.42 2.77
N PRO A 691 13.45 12.48 1.92
CA PRO A 691 14.49 12.77 0.94
C PRO A 691 14.12 13.92 0.02
N SER A 692 15.04 14.86 -0.13
CA SER A 692 14.99 15.92 -1.12
C SER A 692 15.78 15.54 -2.37
N ARG A 693 15.75 16.38 -3.41
CA ARG A 693 16.57 16.15 -4.61
C ARG A 693 18.07 16.15 -4.33
N MET A 694 18.51 16.77 -3.23
CA MET A 694 19.91 16.83 -2.82
C MET A 694 20.39 15.54 -2.14
N ASP A 695 19.47 14.76 -1.56
CA ASP A 695 19.79 13.53 -0.82
C ASP A 695 19.84 12.30 -1.73
N ILE A 696 19.38 12.44 -2.98
CA ILE A 696 19.33 11.33 -3.95
C ILE A 696 20.33 11.58 -5.08
N GLY A 697 21.20 10.59 -5.32
CA GLY A 697 22.13 10.57 -6.44
C GLY A 697 21.44 10.21 -7.75
N LYS A 698 22.14 9.49 -8.59
CA LYS A 698 21.58 8.98 -9.84
C LYS A 698 20.70 7.77 -9.55
N ILE A 699 19.46 7.77 -10.06
CA ILE A 699 18.56 6.62 -10.04
C ILE A 699 18.40 6.10 -11.47
N ARG A 700 18.62 4.80 -11.67
CA ARG A 700 18.49 4.13 -12.97
C ARG A 700 17.56 2.94 -12.85
N VAL A 701 16.56 2.89 -13.72
CA VAL A 701 15.53 1.84 -13.72
C VAL A 701 15.47 1.19 -15.09
N GLU A 702 15.49 -0.14 -15.10
CA GLU A 702 15.22 -0.97 -16.26
C GLU A 702 14.16 -2.04 -15.94
N PHE A 703 13.57 -2.61 -16.98
CA PHE A 703 12.60 -3.69 -16.86
C PHE A 703 13.14 -4.94 -17.56
N ALA A 704 13.16 -6.05 -16.85
CA ALA A 704 13.51 -7.35 -17.43
C ALA A 704 12.25 -7.95 -18.08
N PRO A 705 12.31 -8.43 -19.32
CA PRO A 705 11.16 -8.99 -19.99
C PRO A 705 10.77 -10.33 -19.36
N SER A 706 9.50 -10.48 -19.03
CA SER A 706 8.87 -11.76 -18.68
C SER A 706 7.40 -11.74 -19.11
N TYR A 707 6.73 -12.87 -19.03
CA TYR A 707 5.32 -12.98 -19.41
C TYR A 707 4.57 -13.81 -18.38
N GLU A 708 3.60 -13.19 -17.71
CA GLU A 708 2.71 -13.85 -16.75
C GLU A 708 1.46 -14.39 -17.47
N PRO A 709 1.29 -15.70 -17.57
CA PRO A 709 0.16 -16.26 -18.33
C PRO A 709 -1.22 -15.83 -17.81
N ASN A 710 -1.34 -15.57 -16.50
CA ASN A 710 -2.57 -15.20 -15.85
C ASN A 710 -2.80 -13.69 -15.78
N GLY A 711 -1.85 -12.88 -16.25
CA GLY A 711 -1.94 -11.42 -16.23
C GLY A 711 -2.40 -10.82 -17.56
N PRO A 712 -2.93 -9.57 -17.56
CA PRO A 712 -3.37 -8.91 -18.77
C PRO A 712 -2.19 -8.66 -19.69
N PHE A 713 -2.19 -9.31 -20.87
CA PHE A 713 -1.09 -9.29 -21.82
C PHE A 713 0.27 -9.71 -21.25
N GLY A 714 0.29 -10.49 -20.19
CA GLY A 714 1.50 -10.94 -19.52
C GLY A 714 2.03 -10.05 -18.41
N ALA A 715 1.28 -9.03 -17.98
CA ALA A 715 1.68 -8.09 -16.95
C ALA A 715 1.50 -8.66 -15.52
N LYS A 716 2.43 -8.32 -14.63
CA LYS A 716 2.33 -8.43 -13.18
C LYS A 716 2.19 -7.04 -12.54
N SER A 717 2.27 -6.97 -11.24
CA SER A 717 2.26 -5.71 -10.49
C SER A 717 3.65 -5.04 -10.43
N ILE A 718 3.68 -3.77 -10.00
CA ILE A 718 4.90 -3.02 -9.72
C ILE A 718 4.77 -2.11 -8.49
N GLY A 719 3.54 -1.98 -7.95
CA GLY A 719 3.21 -0.91 -7.00
C GLY A 719 4.04 -0.89 -5.72
N GLU A 720 4.35 -2.03 -5.12
CA GLU A 720 4.93 -2.12 -3.77
C GLU A 720 6.37 -2.66 -3.74
N ILE A 721 6.74 -3.56 -4.64
CA ILE A 721 8.07 -4.17 -4.66
C ILE A 721 9.21 -3.15 -4.62
N VAL A 722 9.00 -2.03 -5.23
CA VAL A 722 9.98 -0.97 -5.48
C VAL A 722 10.51 -0.25 -4.23
N ILE A 723 9.88 -0.44 -3.06
CA ILE A 723 10.37 0.12 -1.78
C ILE A 723 11.26 -0.86 -1.00
N ASN A 724 11.32 -2.12 -1.40
CA ASN A 724 11.85 -3.19 -0.55
C ASN A 724 13.38 -3.33 -0.60
N THR A 725 14.05 -2.91 -1.69
CA THR A 725 15.48 -3.12 -1.87
C THR A 725 16.41 -2.03 -1.30
N PRO A 726 16.00 -0.75 -1.12
CA PRO A 726 16.96 0.28 -0.70
C PRO A 726 17.65 -0.03 0.63
N ALA A 727 16.90 -0.47 1.64
CA ALA A 727 17.47 -0.68 2.97
C ALA A 727 18.61 -1.72 2.99
N PRO A 728 18.43 -2.95 2.49
CA PRO A 728 19.50 -3.93 2.52
C PRO A 728 20.66 -3.61 1.56
N ALA A 729 20.39 -2.99 0.39
CA ALA A 729 21.45 -2.62 -0.56
C ALA A 729 22.36 -1.52 0.00
N ILE A 730 21.76 -0.49 0.62
CA ILE A 730 22.54 0.60 1.23
C ILE A 730 23.26 0.13 2.50
N ALA A 731 22.59 -0.67 3.36
CA ALA A 731 23.22 -1.21 4.56
C ALA A 731 24.48 -2.02 4.22
N GLU A 732 24.43 -2.82 3.15
CA GLU A 732 25.61 -3.55 2.66
C GLU A 732 26.68 -2.60 2.11
N ALA A 733 26.32 -1.61 1.30
CA ALA A 733 27.29 -0.64 0.78
C ALA A 733 27.99 0.13 1.93
N VAL A 734 27.25 0.51 2.96
CA VAL A 734 27.82 1.16 4.16
C VAL A 734 28.72 0.20 4.94
N TYR A 735 28.31 -1.08 5.06
CA TYR A 735 29.20 -2.10 5.67
C TYR A 735 30.52 -2.24 4.90
N GLN A 736 30.45 -2.35 3.59
CA GLN A 736 31.66 -2.47 2.76
C GLN A 736 32.58 -1.24 2.91
N ALA A 737 32.00 -0.04 3.10
CA ALA A 737 32.78 1.17 3.33
C ALA A 737 33.40 1.24 4.74
N THR A 738 32.69 0.80 5.78
CA THR A 738 33.03 1.04 7.19
C THR A 738 33.46 -0.21 7.96
N GLU A 739 33.13 -1.39 7.44
CA GLU A 739 33.22 -2.70 8.11
C GLU A 739 32.36 -2.77 9.40
N ILE A 740 31.29 -1.98 9.48
CA ILE A 740 30.33 -1.97 10.58
C ILE A 740 28.96 -2.39 10.04
N ARG A 741 28.40 -3.50 10.57
CA ARG A 741 27.05 -3.94 10.20
C ARG A 741 26.00 -3.22 11.03
N PHE A 742 25.17 -2.44 10.34
CA PHE A 742 24.04 -1.77 10.96
C PHE A 742 22.79 -2.66 10.85
N THR A 743 22.25 -3.03 12.00
CA THR A 743 21.04 -3.86 12.10
C THR A 743 19.80 -3.03 12.47
N GLU A 744 19.95 -1.71 12.61
CA GLU A 744 18.86 -0.79 12.95
C GLU A 744 18.76 0.36 11.94
N LEU A 745 17.53 0.58 11.40
CA LEU A 745 17.20 1.73 10.56
C LEU A 745 16.63 2.90 11.39
N PRO A 746 16.81 4.16 10.94
CA PRO A 746 17.66 4.58 9.82
C PRO A 746 19.15 4.53 10.15
N ILE A 747 20.00 4.36 9.12
CA ILE A 747 21.46 4.43 9.21
C ILE A 747 21.85 5.91 9.04
N THR A 748 21.88 6.64 10.16
CA THR A 748 22.21 8.07 10.15
C THR A 748 23.72 8.30 10.19
N ALA A 749 24.16 9.49 9.77
CA ALA A 749 25.57 9.90 9.88
C ALA A 749 26.10 9.80 11.32
N GLU A 750 25.25 10.14 12.31
CA GLU A 750 25.59 9.99 13.73
C GLU A 750 25.88 8.54 14.12
N LYS A 751 25.01 7.58 13.72
CA LYS A 751 25.23 6.14 13.99
C LYS A 751 26.53 5.66 13.35
N VAL A 752 26.80 6.08 12.11
CA VAL A 752 28.05 5.71 11.41
C VAL A 752 29.26 6.29 12.14
N TYR A 753 29.23 7.57 12.49
CA TYR A 753 30.32 8.23 13.24
C TYR A 753 30.59 7.57 14.58
N LEU A 754 29.55 7.29 15.37
CA LEU A 754 29.69 6.62 16.67
C LEU A 754 30.25 5.20 16.51
N GLY A 755 29.74 4.40 15.58
CA GLY A 755 30.25 3.08 15.29
C GLY A 755 31.72 3.06 14.86
N LEU A 756 32.15 4.05 14.05
CA LEU A 756 33.56 4.21 13.66
C LEU A 756 34.46 4.61 14.85
N LYS A 757 33.92 5.39 15.79
CA LYS A 757 34.65 5.77 17.01
C LYS A 757 34.82 4.60 17.97
N ASP A 758 33.79 3.76 18.12
CA ASP A 758 33.85 2.56 18.98
C ASP A 758 34.77 1.46 18.42
N LYS A 759 35.02 1.47 17.10
CA LYS A 759 35.95 0.55 16.43
C LYS A 759 37.41 0.92 16.63
N LYS A 760 37.74 2.20 16.87
CA LYS A 760 39.11 2.72 17.17
C LYS A 760 39.50 2.44 18.61
#